data_db81f71bf276e31b3d13702fa1ce8f91
#
_entry.id   db81f71bf276e31b3d13702fa1ce8f91
#
_cell.length_a   1.000
_cell.length_b   1.000
_cell.length_c   1.000
_cell.angle_alpha   90.00
_cell.angle_beta   90.00
_cell.angle_gamma   90.00
#
_symmetry.space_group_name_H-M   'P 1'
#
loop_
_entity.id
_entity.type
_entity.pdbx_description
1 polymer ?
#
loop_
_entity_poly.entity_id
_entity_poly.type
_entity_poly.pdbx_seq_one_letter_code
_entity_poly.pdbx_strand_id
1 'polypeptide(L)'
;MHAVLGERQIFISTALAERPERRLALTFVLLSFATFIGMIPFARLPLPQVWAFMPIYESALIISDLITAMLLFAQYDLLRTRSLLVLASGYLFTAAMIVPHALTFPGLFAPAGLLGAGPQSTAWIYMFWHSGFPIVVIVYALLKDAERETAEPHGSSRAAVAASVAVVLAAACALTLVATVGDVLPTILVNNRYTSAMTFVNTSVWLLSPAALVVLWLRRPHSLLDLWLIVVLCAWFFDVGLSAVLNAGRFDLGFYAGRMYGLLAATFVLSMLLLDMAALYGQLIRLLGTEQQERMRMADRHNRLFDTSLDLILVTDRRGQFIEVSPSSDAILGYRPEEMTGRTGAAFLHPEDLEGTRNEMRRARRGKRLQNFEARYVHKAGHVVTLAWSGVWSEIEQLHFFIGRDVTEAKRTERLKNEFVATVSHELRTPLTVIAGSLGLLTGRDADQLADPARLLKMAQANCQRLLRLVDDILNIERIEKDELVFDFQQVEMKSLVKKAIEANRSLAEQFDVAVKLDGRAADSAIHTDADRLMQVIANLLSNAVKFSPRGQEVLVTIEACNDRVCIAVRDHGPGIPDEFKARVFERFVQVDASDTRQRGGTGLGLSIAKLLMTRLGGNVSHNPAKDGGTIFRIDLPRGTPELRPTASA
;
A
#
# COMPACT_ATOMS: atom_id res chain seq x y z
N MET A 1 -19.77 7.45 6.96
CA MET A 1 -20.44 7.69 5.67
C MET A 1 -21.07 9.09 5.57
N HIS A 2 -21.45 9.75 6.67
CA HIS A 2 -21.99 11.15 6.66
C HIS A 2 -20.92 12.25 6.60
N ALA A 3 -19.66 11.98 6.80
CA ALA A 3 -18.61 13.01 6.89
C ALA A 3 -17.74 13.19 5.63
N VAL A 4 -17.97 12.44 4.56
CA VAL A 4 -17.16 12.49 3.30
C VAL A 4 -17.93 13.10 2.13
N LEU A 5 -19.25 13.23 2.25
CA LEU A 5 -20.08 13.99 1.31
C LEU A 5 -20.16 15.45 1.81
N GLY A 6 -19.06 16.18 1.66
CA GLY A 6 -19.11 17.64 1.79
C GLY A 6 -20.27 18.15 0.94
N GLU A 7 -21.19 18.88 1.57
CA GLU A 7 -22.30 19.72 1.13
C GLU A 7 -22.52 19.97 -0.40
N ARG A 8 -22.27 19.00 -1.28
CA ARG A 8 -22.73 19.07 -2.65
C ARG A 8 -24.20 18.61 -2.67
N GLN A 9 -25.05 19.58 -2.90
CA GLN A 9 -26.49 19.43 -3.14
C GLN A 9 -26.68 18.36 -4.24
N ILE A 10 -27.13 17.16 -3.83
CA ILE A 10 -27.08 15.95 -4.66
C ILE A 10 -28.27 15.89 -5.65
N PHE A 11 -29.39 16.57 -5.35
CA PHE A 11 -30.62 16.52 -6.13
C PHE A 11 -30.98 17.87 -6.72
N ILE A 12 -31.62 17.84 -7.89
CA ILE A 12 -32.19 19.04 -8.57
C ILE A 12 -33.10 19.87 -7.64
N SER A 13 -33.80 19.21 -6.70
CA SER A 13 -34.65 19.83 -5.71
C SER A 13 -33.88 20.58 -4.61
N THR A 14 -32.61 20.25 -4.37
CA THR A 14 -31.74 20.86 -3.36
C THR A 14 -30.60 21.67 -3.96
N ALA A 15 -30.19 21.37 -5.19
CA ALA A 15 -29.13 22.08 -5.90
C ALA A 15 -29.56 23.54 -6.19
N LEU A 16 -28.67 24.48 -5.91
CA LEU A 16 -28.91 25.89 -6.26
C LEU A 16 -28.70 26.12 -7.76
N ALA A 17 -29.61 26.87 -8.38
CA ALA A 17 -29.50 27.21 -9.80
C ALA A 17 -28.27 28.12 -10.04
N GLU A 18 -27.36 27.68 -10.91
CA GLU A 18 -26.17 28.44 -11.32
C GLU A 18 -26.44 29.38 -12.49
N ARG A 19 -25.46 30.17 -12.88
CA ARG A 19 -25.60 31.13 -13.99
C ARG A 19 -25.93 30.48 -15.34
N PRO A 20 -25.37 29.33 -15.74
CA PRO A 20 -25.69 28.69 -17.01
C PRO A 20 -27.15 28.25 -17.09
N GLU A 21 -27.65 27.58 -16.03
CA GLU A 21 -29.04 27.10 -15.99
C GLU A 21 -30.04 28.26 -16.02
N ARG A 22 -29.75 29.36 -15.29
CA ARG A 22 -30.58 30.55 -15.31
C ARG A 22 -30.66 31.20 -16.69
N ARG A 23 -29.53 31.23 -17.43
CA ARG A 23 -29.49 31.71 -18.81
C ARG A 23 -30.31 30.83 -19.74
N LEU A 24 -30.15 29.51 -19.59
CA LEU A 24 -30.87 28.51 -20.39
C LEU A 24 -32.40 28.65 -20.16
N ALA A 25 -32.84 28.68 -18.90
CA ALA A 25 -34.23 28.85 -18.55
C ALA A 25 -34.80 30.16 -19.10
N LEU A 26 -34.05 31.26 -18.96
CA LEU A 26 -34.45 32.56 -19.51
C LEU A 26 -34.59 32.50 -21.04
N THR A 27 -33.66 31.83 -21.73
CA THR A 27 -33.73 31.65 -23.20
C THR A 27 -34.97 30.89 -23.60
N PHE A 28 -35.33 29.79 -22.88
CA PHE A 28 -36.57 29.05 -23.14
C PHE A 28 -37.81 29.89 -22.91
N VAL A 29 -37.87 30.67 -21.81
CA VAL A 29 -39.01 31.56 -21.52
C VAL A 29 -39.16 32.64 -22.61
N LEU A 30 -38.05 33.29 -23.00
CA LEU A 30 -38.07 34.35 -24.03
C LEU A 30 -38.49 33.80 -25.41
N LEU A 31 -37.95 32.63 -25.79
CA LEU A 31 -38.33 31.97 -27.06
C LEU A 31 -39.82 31.57 -27.05
N SER A 32 -40.28 30.95 -25.94
CA SER A 32 -41.67 30.58 -25.76
C SER A 32 -42.60 31.81 -25.79
N PHE A 33 -42.20 32.90 -25.14
CA PHE A 33 -42.94 34.16 -25.14
C PHE A 33 -43.00 34.77 -26.56
N ALA A 34 -41.89 34.82 -27.28
CA ALA A 34 -41.86 35.31 -28.67
C ALA A 34 -42.78 34.49 -29.57
N THR A 35 -42.76 33.15 -29.44
CA THR A 35 -43.65 32.24 -30.17
C THR A 35 -45.11 32.47 -29.78
N PHE A 36 -45.41 32.65 -28.48
CA PHE A 36 -46.76 32.94 -28.01
C PHE A 36 -47.30 34.25 -28.62
N ILE A 37 -46.53 35.34 -28.56
CA ILE A 37 -46.91 36.64 -29.16
C ILE A 37 -47.15 36.51 -30.69
N GLY A 38 -46.26 35.79 -31.38
CA GLY A 38 -46.39 35.53 -32.82
C GLY A 38 -47.63 34.72 -33.18
N MET A 39 -48.15 33.89 -32.28
CA MET A 39 -49.36 33.07 -32.49
C MET A 39 -50.66 33.83 -32.21
N ILE A 40 -50.64 34.89 -31.39
CA ILE A 40 -51.88 35.62 -31.03
C ILE A 40 -52.74 36.04 -32.22
N PRO A 41 -52.20 36.67 -33.30
CA PRO A 41 -53.00 37.12 -34.42
C PRO A 41 -53.71 35.98 -35.16
N PHE A 42 -53.13 34.77 -35.07
CA PHE A 42 -53.58 33.58 -35.79
C PHE A 42 -54.38 32.62 -34.90
N ALA A 43 -54.50 32.86 -33.61
CA ALA A 43 -55.08 31.93 -32.64
C ALA A 43 -56.51 31.49 -33.00
N ARG A 44 -57.29 32.34 -33.67
CA ARG A 44 -58.66 32.06 -34.08
C ARG A 44 -58.79 31.46 -35.50
N LEU A 45 -57.67 31.14 -36.17
CA LEU A 45 -57.67 30.54 -37.49
C LEU A 45 -58.22 29.10 -37.39
N PRO A 46 -59.33 28.78 -38.05
CA PRO A 46 -59.87 27.41 -38.02
C PRO A 46 -58.94 26.45 -38.77
N LEU A 47 -58.63 25.31 -38.18
CA LEU A 47 -57.83 24.25 -38.75
C LEU A 47 -58.65 22.98 -38.94
N PRO A 48 -58.22 22.06 -39.81
CA PRO A 48 -58.86 20.75 -39.95
C PRO A 48 -58.89 20.00 -38.62
N GLN A 49 -59.98 19.29 -38.37
CA GLN A 49 -60.14 18.47 -37.19
C GLN A 49 -59.29 17.17 -37.30
N VAL A 50 -58.24 17.07 -36.49
CA VAL A 50 -57.37 15.91 -36.43
C VAL A 50 -57.75 15.06 -35.20
N TRP A 51 -58.60 14.05 -35.39
CA TRP A 51 -59.09 13.21 -34.29
C TRP A 51 -58.00 12.49 -33.52
N ALA A 52 -56.93 12.05 -34.18
CA ALA A 52 -55.81 11.36 -33.55
C ALA A 52 -54.99 12.29 -32.60
N PHE A 53 -55.10 13.62 -32.77
CA PHE A 53 -54.29 14.57 -32.00
C PHE A 53 -54.60 14.48 -30.49
N MET A 54 -55.87 14.49 -30.09
CA MET A 54 -56.24 14.47 -28.67
C MET A 54 -55.78 13.20 -27.93
N PRO A 55 -56.02 11.97 -28.44
CA PRO A 55 -55.56 10.76 -27.75
C PRO A 55 -54.03 10.71 -27.66
N ILE A 56 -53.29 11.11 -28.69
CA ILE A 56 -51.82 11.11 -28.70
C ILE A 56 -51.30 12.12 -27.67
N TYR A 57 -51.82 13.34 -27.71
CA TYR A 57 -51.43 14.41 -26.79
C TYR A 57 -51.69 14.03 -25.32
N GLU A 58 -52.93 13.59 -25.02
CA GLU A 58 -53.31 13.24 -23.64
C GLU A 58 -52.59 12.02 -23.13
N SER A 59 -52.34 10.98 -23.95
CA SER A 59 -51.54 9.83 -23.58
C SER A 59 -50.08 10.21 -23.25
N ALA A 60 -49.48 11.09 -24.05
CA ALA A 60 -48.13 11.60 -23.80
C ALA A 60 -48.04 12.36 -22.50
N LEU A 61 -49.05 13.22 -22.19
CA LEU A 61 -49.13 13.94 -20.93
C LEU A 61 -49.26 13.00 -19.74
N ILE A 62 -50.20 12.04 -19.78
CA ILE A 62 -50.41 11.09 -18.69
C ILE A 62 -49.11 10.35 -18.36
N ILE A 63 -48.40 9.82 -19.39
CA ILE A 63 -47.16 9.10 -19.21
C ILE A 63 -46.08 10.01 -18.60
N SER A 64 -45.93 11.23 -19.16
CA SER A 64 -44.92 12.19 -18.66
C SER A 64 -45.17 12.58 -17.21
N ASP A 65 -46.42 12.91 -16.87
CA ASP A 65 -46.79 13.35 -15.51
C ASP A 65 -46.71 12.20 -14.49
N LEU A 66 -47.08 10.96 -14.88
CA LEU A 66 -46.92 9.78 -14.00
C LEU A 66 -45.47 9.48 -13.70
N ILE A 67 -44.59 9.49 -14.71
CA ILE A 67 -43.16 9.27 -14.50
C ILE A 67 -42.57 10.39 -13.63
N THR A 68 -42.96 11.67 -13.89
CA THR A 68 -42.53 12.81 -13.10
C THR A 68 -42.97 12.66 -11.64
N ALA A 69 -44.24 12.31 -11.39
CA ALA A 69 -44.76 12.06 -10.05
C ALA A 69 -43.99 10.95 -9.34
N MET A 70 -43.71 9.82 -10.03
CA MET A 70 -42.97 8.70 -9.49
C MET A 70 -41.52 9.08 -9.12
N LEU A 71 -40.82 9.83 -9.97
CA LEU A 71 -39.49 10.33 -9.68
C LEU A 71 -39.45 11.29 -8.48
N LEU A 72 -40.44 12.19 -8.38
CA LEU A 72 -40.56 13.08 -7.24
C LEU A 72 -40.94 12.38 -5.94
N PHE A 73 -41.79 11.32 -5.99
CA PHE A 73 -42.04 10.45 -4.83
C PHE A 73 -40.80 9.69 -4.39
N ALA A 74 -39.97 9.24 -5.36
CA ALA A 74 -38.67 8.60 -5.04
C ALA A 74 -37.71 9.60 -4.37
N GLN A 75 -37.64 10.85 -4.85
CA GLN A 75 -36.86 11.89 -4.18
C GLN A 75 -37.43 12.23 -2.79
N TYR A 76 -38.76 12.26 -2.62
CA TYR A 76 -39.38 12.41 -1.31
C TYR A 76 -39.00 11.29 -0.34
N ASP A 77 -38.92 10.04 -0.79
CA ASP A 77 -38.52 8.91 0.07
C ASP A 77 -37.12 9.11 0.63
N LEU A 78 -36.21 9.74 -0.11
CA LEU A 78 -34.86 10.05 0.29
C LEU A 78 -34.73 11.32 1.14
N LEU A 79 -35.39 12.41 0.71
CA LEU A 79 -35.24 13.75 1.30
C LEU A 79 -36.26 14.06 2.40
N ARG A 80 -37.41 13.38 2.41
CA ARG A 80 -38.48 13.51 3.41
C ARG A 80 -39.11 14.90 3.51
N THR A 81 -39.03 15.72 2.46
CA THR A 81 -39.59 17.07 2.45
C THR A 81 -41.06 17.07 2.01
N ARG A 82 -41.96 17.67 2.80
CA ARG A 82 -43.39 17.72 2.50
C ARG A 82 -43.68 18.49 1.20
N SER A 83 -42.85 19.48 0.90
CA SER A 83 -42.93 20.23 -0.34
C SER A 83 -42.84 19.33 -1.57
N LEU A 84 -41.87 18.38 -1.60
CA LEU A 84 -41.76 17.39 -2.68
C LEU A 84 -42.95 16.44 -2.75
N LEU A 85 -43.51 16.03 -1.60
CA LEU A 85 -44.70 15.20 -1.55
C LEU A 85 -45.89 15.92 -2.21
N VAL A 86 -46.06 17.19 -1.91
CA VAL A 86 -47.14 18.03 -2.50
C VAL A 86 -46.94 18.20 -4.00
N LEU A 87 -45.69 18.46 -4.46
CA LEU A 87 -45.40 18.62 -5.87
C LEU A 87 -45.63 17.32 -6.66
N ALA A 88 -45.18 16.17 -6.11
CA ALA A 88 -45.43 14.86 -6.69
C ALA A 88 -46.93 14.57 -6.81
N SER A 89 -47.69 14.93 -5.76
CA SER A 89 -49.15 14.81 -5.77
C SER A 89 -49.80 15.70 -6.84
N GLY A 90 -49.23 16.86 -7.13
CA GLY A 90 -49.68 17.74 -8.20
C GLY A 90 -49.56 17.14 -9.59
N TYR A 91 -48.40 16.52 -9.90
CA TYR A 91 -48.22 15.81 -11.16
C TYR A 91 -49.12 14.58 -11.26
N LEU A 92 -49.30 13.84 -10.16
CA LEU A 92 -50.27 12.74 -10.13
C LEU A 92 -51.71 13.22 -10.35
N PHE A 93 -52.08 14.38 -9.78
CA PHE A 93 -53.38 15.00 -9.96
C PHE A 93 -53.60 15.36 -11.44
N THR A 94 -52.65 15.99 -12.12
CA THR A 94 -52.76 16.31 -13.54
C THR A 94 -52.97 15.04 -14.37
N ALA A 95 -52.15 13.98 -14.17
CA ALA A 95 -52.34 12.72 -14.84
C ALA A 95 -53.70 12.08 -14.60
N ALA A 96 -54.18 12.11 -13.34
CA ALA A 96 -55.48 11.58 -12.95
C ALA A 96 -56.67 12.35 -13.57
N MET A 97 -56.54 13.66 -13.75
CA MET A 97 -57.61 14.51 -14.35
C MET A 97 -57.65 14.42 -15.88
N ILE A 98 -56.54 14.13 -16.56
CA ILE A 98 -56.51 13.96 -18.02
C ILE A 98 -57.33 12.74 -18.44
N VAL A 99 -57.36 11.67 -17.65
CA VAL A 99 -58.14 10.47 -17.96
C VAL A 99 -59.63 10.76 -18.11
N PRO A 100 -60.35 11.33 -17.13
CA PRO A 100 -61.75 11.69 -17.30
C PRO A 100 -61.96 12.79 -18.37
N HIS A 101 -60.97 13.69 -18.60
CA HIS A 101 -61.05 14.65 -19.67
C HIS A 101 -61.10 13.96 -21.03
N ALA A 102 -60.24 12.98 -21.30
CA ALA A 102 -60.24 12.15 -22.49
C ALA A 102 -61.56 11.37 -22.66
N LEU A 103 -62.00 10.72 -21.58
CA LEU A 103 -63.20 9.89 -21.62
C LEU A 103 -64.49 10.72 -21.85
N THR A 104 -64.56 11.93 -21.35
CA THR A 104 -65.72 12.84 -21.53
C THR A 104 -65.67 13.65 -22.81
N PHE A 105 -64.53 13.59 -23.57
CA PHE A 105 -64.37 14.42 -24.79
C PHE A 105 -65.34 13.97 -25.90
N PRO A 106 -66.24 14.85 -26.40
CA PRO A 106 -67.23 14.49 -27.38
C PRO A 106 -66.60 14.07 -28.70
N GLY A 107 -67.03 12.91 -29.19
CA GLY A 107 -66.60 12.36 -30.47
C GLY A 107 -65.32 11.56 -30.41
N LEU A 108 -64.66 11.43 -29.27
CA LEU A 108 -63.43 10.64 -29.11
C LEU A 108 -63.77 9.15 -28.92
N PHE A 109 -64.56 8.79 -27.98
CA PHE A 109 -64.98 7.41 -27.68
C PHE A 109 -66.52 7.19 -27.89
N ALA A 110 -67.28 8.24 -27.72
CA ALA A 110 -68.74 8.26 -27.96
C ALA A 110 -69.16 9.63 -28.46
N PRO A 111 -70.28 9.78 -29.19
CA PRO A 111 -70.74 11.07 -29.73
C PRO A 111 -70.90 12.17 -28.68
N ALA A 112 -71.38 11.83 -27.47
CA ALA A 112 -71.55 12.75 -26.34
C ALA A 112 -70.42 12.65 -25.29
N GLY A 113 -69.41 11.74 -25.49
CA GLY A 113 -68.45 11.35 -24.50
C GLY A 113 -68.97 10.19 -23.64
N LEU A 114 -68.06 9.62 -22.80
CA LEU A 114 -68.38 8.57 -21.81
C LEU A 114 -68.66 9.18 -20.44
N LEU A 115 -68.88 8.37 -19.40
CA LEU A 115 -69.12 8.75 -18.00
C LEU A 115 -70.38 9.61 -17.74
N GLY A 116 -71.38 9.49 -18.57
CA GLY A 116 -72.59 10.33 -18.45
C GLY A 116 -72.34 11.81 -18.79
N ALA A 117 -71.32 12.10 -19.59
CA ALA A 117 -70.89 13.44 -19.90
C ALA A 117 -72.02 14.29 -20.51
N GLY A 118 -72.25 15.44 -19.94
CA GLY A 118 -73.10 16.53 -20.50
C GLY A 118 -72.25 17.45 -21.41
N PRO A 119 -72.89 18.37 -22.10
CA PRO A 119 -72.22 19.30 -23.03
C PRO A 119 -71.12 20.14 -22.40
N GLN A 120 -71.07 20.22 -21.07
CA GLN A 120 -70.18 21.09 -20.31
C GLN A 120 -69.09 20.28 -19.55
N SER A 121 -69.26 18.98 -19.40
CA SER A 121 -68.43 18.14 -18.53
C SER A 121 -66.92 18.24 -18.86
N THR A 122 -66.59 18.09 -20.13
CA THR A 122 -65.21 18.16 -20.62
C THR A 122 -64.58 19.53 -20.35
N ALA A 123 -65.33 20.60 -20.53
CA ALA A 123 -64.84 21.98 -20.29
C ALA A 123 -64.58 22.22 -18.79
N TRP A 124 -65.45 21.75 -17.90
CA TRP A 124 -65.24 21.86 -16.46
C TRP A 124 -64.06 21.01 -15.97
N ILE A 125 -63.90 19.77 -16.47
CA ILE A 125 -62.78 18.93 -16.15
C ILE A 125 -61.46 19.59 -16.60
N TYR A 126 -61.44 20.21 -17.80
CA TYR A 126 -60.31 21.01 -18.26
C TYR A 126 -59.97 22.15 -17.30
N MET A 127 -60.98 22.92 -16.79
CA MET A 127 -60.75 24.00 -15.84
C MET A 127 -60.22 23.50 -14.50
N PHE A 128 -60.74 22.39 -13.97
CA PHE A 128 -60.24 21.77 -12.73
C PHE A 128 -58.81 21.32 -12.87
N TRP A 129 -58.48 20.67 -13.98
CA TRP A 129 -57.11 20.22 -14.27
C TRP A 129 -56.17 21.42 -14.31
N HIS A 130 -56.48 22.46 -15.10
CA HIS A 130 -55.60 23.62 -15.31
C HIS A 130 -55.51 24.55 -14.11
N SER A 131 -56.48 24.56 -13.20
CA SER A 131 -56.42 25.31 -11.94
C SER A 131 -55.62 24.53 -10.86
N GLY A 132 -55.69 23.22 -10.84
CA GLY A 132 -55.11 22.40 -9.79
C GLY A 132 -53.58 22.49 -9.71
N PHE A 133 -52.89 22.39 -10.85
CA PHE A 133 -51.44 22.41 -10.86
C PHE A 133 -50.84 23.75 -10.35
N PRO A 134 -51.24 24.94 -10.80
CA PRO A 134 -50.75 26.19 -10.22
C PRO A 134 -51.01 26.33 -8.72
N ILE A 135 -52.16 25.85 -8.22
CA ILE A 135 -52.48 25.84 -6.76
C ILE A 135 -51.47 24.95 -6.02
N VAL A 136 -51.18 23.76 -6.55
CA VAL A 136 -50.15 22.85 -5.96
C VAL A 136 -48.78 23.49 -5.93
N VAL A 137 -48.37 24.20 -6.99
CA VAL A 137 -47.09 24.92 -7.01
C VAL A 137 -47.05 26.06 -5.98
N ILE A 138 -48.16 26.76 -5.76
CA ILE A 138 -48.26 27.77 -4.67
C ILE A 138 -48.02 27.09 -3.31
N VAL A 139 -48.72 25.97 -3.05
CA VAL A 139 -48.55 25.22 -1.78
C VAL A 139 -47.13 24.69 -1.62
N TYR A 140 -46.54 24.14 -2.70
CA TYR A 140 -45.14 23.74 -2.73
C TYR A 140 -44.21 24.89 -2.31
N ALA A 141 -44.36 26.06 -2.95
CA ALA A 141 -43.53 27.23 -2.68
C ALA A 141 -43.66 27.76 -1.25
N LEU A 142 -44.87 27.67 -0.66
CA LEU A 142 -45.09 28.06 0.73
C LEU A 142 -44.51 27.07 1.75
N LEU A 143 -44.61 25.77 1.48
CA LEU A 143 -44.09 24.73 2.38
C LEU A 143 -42.58 24.67 2.38
N LYS A 144 -41.93 24.94 1.25
CA LYS A 144 -40.49 24.89 1.10
C LYS A 144 -39.73 25.74 2.12
N ASP A 145 -40.22 26.93 2.47
CA ASP A 145 -39.57 27.81 3.44
C ASP A 145 -39.76 27.33 4.88
N ALA A 146 -40.94 26.79 5.19
CA ALA A 146 -41.26 26.28 6.53
C ALA A 146 -40.41 25.04 6.91
N GLU A 147 -40.01 24.25 5.95
CA GLU A 147 -39.20 23.03 6.16
C GLU A 147 -37.72 23.28 6.40
N ARG A 148 -37.19 24.45 6.06
CA ARG A 148 -35.80 24.83 6.37
C ARG A 148 -35.54 24.99 7.86
N GLU A 149 -36.58 25.23 8.66
CA GLU A 149 -36.46 25.48 10.10
C GLU A 149 -36.75 24.24 10.97
N THR A 150 -37.36 23.18 10.42
CA THR A 150 -37.82 22.01 11.19
C THR A 150 -37.46 20.68 10.51
N ALA A 151 -36.25 20.20 10.72
CA ALA A 151 -35.79 18.92 10.19
C ALA A 151 -35.91 17.79 11.23
N GLU A 152 -37.15 17.27 11.42
CA GLU A 152 -37.29 15.92 12.01
C GLU A 152 -38.26 15.08 11.17
N PRO A 153 -37.79 13.95 10.59
CA PRO A 153 -38.65 13.08 9.82
C PRO A 153 -39.45 12.15 10.78
N HIS A 154 -40.72 12.44 10.96
CA HIS A 154 -41.64 11.61 11.71
C HIS A 154 -42.50 10.77 10.76
N GLY A 155 -42.43 9.45 10.84
CA GLY A 155 -43.33 8.52 10.17
C GLY A 155 -42.77 7.76 8.96
N SER A 156 -43.55 6.79 8.49
CA SER A 156 -43.23 5.95 7.31
C SER A 156 -43.49 6.74 6.01
N SER A 157 -42.48 6.89 5.15
CA SER A 157 -42.66 7.55 3.85
C SER A 157 -43.65 6.83 2.95
N ARG A 158 -43.69 5.50 3.01
CA ARG A 158 -44.62 4.70 2.23
C ARG A 158 -46.07 4.98 2.60
N ALA A 159 -46.36 5.14 3.88
CA ALA A 159 -47.68 5.50 4.34
C ALA A 159 -48.10 6.92 3.88
N ALA A 160 -47.18 7.91 3.93
CA ALA A 160 -47.41 9.25 3.44
C ALA A 160 -47.69 9.30 1.94
N VAL A 161 -46.87 8.57 1.15
CA VAL A 161 -47.10 8.44 -0.31
C VAL A 161 -48.42 7.76 -0.60
N ALA A 162 -48.75 6.66 0.06
CA ALA A 162 -50.01 5.94 -0.14
C ALA A 162 -51.23 6.82 0.21
N ALA A 163 -51.17 7.55 1.32
CA ALA A 163 -52.20 8.49 1.71
C ALA A 163 -52.37 9.62 0.70
N SER A 164 -51.27 10.19 0.22
CA SER A 164 -51.26 11.25 -0.81
C SER A 164 -51.88 10.75 -2.12
N VAL A 165 -51.50 9.55 -2.59
CA VAL A 165 -52.12 8.94 -3.78
C VAL A 165 -53.61 8.75 -3.61
N ALA A 166 -54.05 8.22 -2.46
CA ALA A 166 -55.46 8.01 -2.18
C ALA A 166 -56.25 9.35 -2.17
N VAL A 167 -55.71 10.41 -1.57
CA VAL A 167 -56.31 11.73 -1.55
C VAL A 167 -56.44 12.31 -2.96
N VAL A 168 -55.39 12.22 -3.77
CA VAL A 168 -55.40 12.71 -5.14
C VAL A 168 -56.43 11.97 -6.01
N LEU A 169 -56.46 10.65 -5.93
CA LEU A 169 -57.46 9.87 -6.69
C LEU A 169 -58.89 10.16 -6.25
N ALA A 170 -59.11 10.28 -4.93
CA ALA A 170 -60.43 10.66 -4.40
C ALA A 170 -60.85 12.06 -4.87
N ALA A 171 -59.90 13.03 -4.87
CA ALA A 171 -60.18 14.38 -5.36
C ALA A 171 -60.49 14.39 -6.88
N ALA A 172 -59.73 13.65 -7.69
CA ALA A 172 -59.99 13.54 -9.12
C ALA A 172 -61.36 12.90 -9.42
N CYS A 173 -61.69 11.82 -8.70
CA CYS A 173 -63.02 11.19 -8.80
C CYS A 173 -64.14 12.13 -8.39
N ALA A 174 -64.00 12.85 -7.28
CA ALA A 174 -65.01 13.80 -6.80
C ALA A 174 -65.24 14.97 -7.79
N LEU A 175 -64.16 15.57 -8.31
CA LEU A 175 -64.24 16.64 -9.31
C LEU A 175 -64.83 16.14 -10.63
N THR A 176 -64.54 14.93 -11.05
CA THR A 176 -65.13 14.29 -12.22
C THR A 176 -66.64 14.07 -12.02
N LEU A 177 -67.02 13.57 -10.82
CA LEU A 177 -68.44 13.39 -10.48
C LEU A 177 -69.21 14.70 -10.50
N VAL A 178 -68.66 15.77 -9.89
CA VAL A 178 -69.25 17.09 -9.89
C VAL A 178 -69.41 17.65 -11.32
N ALA A 179 -68.48 17.35 -12.23
CA ALA A 179 -68.52 17.79 -13.62
C ALA A 179 -69.48 16.98 -14.51
N THR A 180 -69.82 15.72 -14.11
CA THR A 180 -70.63 14.82 -14.94
C THR A 180 -72.03 14.57 -14.42
N VAL A 181 -72.27 14.72 -13.10
CA VAL A 181 -73.56 14.43 -12.46
C VAL A 181 -74.25 15.75 -12.03
N GLY A 182 -75.28 16.16 -12.78
CA GLY A 182 -76.18 17.17 -12.42
C GLY A 182 -75.80 18.61 -12.83
N ASP A 183 -76.83 19.53 -12.73
CA ASP A 183 -76.71 20.95 -13.06
C ASP A 183 -76.11 21.79 -11.90
N VAL A 184 -75.13 21.24 -11.17
CA VAL A 184 -74.50 21.91 -10.00
C VAL A 184 -73.58 23.04 -10.46
N LEU A 185 -72.97 22.91 -11.63
CA LEU A 185 -72.06 23.91 -12.15
C LEU A 185 -72.72 24.87 -13.13
N PRO A 186 -72.32 26.19 -13.15
CA PRO A 186 -72.85 27.17 -14.08
C PRO A 186 -72.71 26.74 -15.53
N THR A 187 -73.63 27.09 -16.36
CA THR A 187 -73.62 26.90 -17.79
C THR A 187 -72.54 27.76 -18.44
N ILE A 188 -71.44 27.09 -18.95
CA ILE A 188 -70.26 27.76 -19.53
C ILE A 188 -70.28 27.75 -21.05
N LEU A 189 -71.04 26.81 -21.68
CA LEU A 189 -71.18 26.63 -23.14
C LEU A 189 -72.66 26.56 -23.52
N VAL A 190 -73.14 27.44 -24.44
CA VAL A 190 -74.44 27.40 -25.05
C VAL A 190 -74.29 27.47 -26.55
N ASN A 191 -74.81 26.46 -27.27
CA ASN A 191 -74.71 26.38 -28.75
C ASN A 191 -73.28 26.56 -29.26
N ASN A 192 -72.28 25.93 -28.61
CA ASN A 192 -70.85 26.00 -28.92
C ASN A 192 -70.22 27.43 -28.75
N ARG A 193 -70.89 28.35 -28.07
CA ARG A 193 -70.40 29.69 -27.76
C ARG A 193 -70.13 29.82 -26.27
N TYR A 194 -69.09 30.54 -25.90
CA TYR A 194 -68.75 30.86 -24.49
C TYR A 194 -69.76 31.79 -23.88
N THR A 195 -70.17 31.46 -22.66
CA THR A 195 -71.02 32.37 -21.85
C THR A 195 -70.10 33.34 -21.07
N SER A 196 -70.72 34.43 -20.47
CA SER A 196 -70.00 35.36 -19.59
C SER A 196 -69.37 34.61 -18.39
N ALA A 197 -70.01 33.53 -17.90
CA ALA A 197 -69.48 32.69 -16.84
C ALA A 197 -68.18 31.96 -17.30
N MET A 198 -68.14 31.48 -18.54
CA MET A 198 -66.94 30.85 -19.10
C MET A 198 -65.76 31.82 -19.20
N THR A 199 -66.05 33.09 -19.65
CA THR A 199 -64.99 34.11 -19.72
C THR A 199 -64.41 34.41 -18.35
N PHE A 200 -65.25 34.49 -17.31
CA PHE A 200 -64.82 34.72 -15.94
C PHE A 200 -63.96 33.53 -15.43
N VAL A 201 -64.42 32.28 -15.62
CA VAL A 201 -63.72 31.09 -15.19
C VAL A 201 -62.36 30.95 -15.91
N ASN A 202 -62.36 31.11 -17.25
CA ASN A 202 -61.12 31.05 -18.05
C ASN A 202 -60.11 32.10 -17.58
N THR A 203 -60.56 33.36 -17.38
CA THR A 203 -59.63 34.40 -16.92
C THR A 203 -59.11 34.15 -15.51
N SER A 204 -59.96 33.61 -14.61
CA SER A 204 -59.55 33.25 -13.26
C SER A 204 -58.47 32.10 -13.27
N VAL A 205 -58.70 31.04 -14.04
CA VAL A 205 -57.75 29.95 -14.19
C VAL A 205 -56.44 30.41 -14.85
N TRP A 206 -56.57 31.30 -15.86
CA TRP A 206 -55.38 31.87 -16.52
C TRP A 206 -54.52 32.70 -15.56
N LEU A 207 -55.14 33.49 -14.68
CA LEU A 207 -54.45 34.32 -13.68
C LEU A 207 -53.82 33.53 -12.53
N LEU A 208 -54.21 32.26 -12.33
CA LEU A 208 -53.58 31.41 -11.32
C LEU A 208 -52.10 31.09 -11.66
N SER A 209 -51.76 30.91 -12.95
CA SER A 209 -50.39 30.63 -13.37
C SER A 209 -49.41 31.77 -13.06
N PRO A 210 -49.67 33.05 -13.43
CA PRO A 210 -48.82 34.17 -13.01
C PRO A 210 -48.83 34.39 -11.48
N ALA A 211 -49.93 34.12 -10.79
CA ALA A 211 -49.95 34.17 -9.32
C ALA A 211 -48.99 33.14 -8.71
N ALA A 212 -49.04 31.90 -9.18
CA ALA A 212 -48.10 30.84 -8.77
C ALA A 212 -46.64 31.22 -9.09
N LEU A 213 -46.42 31.82 -10.27
CA LEU A 213 -45.10 32.29 -10.70
C LEU A 213 -44.57 33.38 -9.77
N VAL A 214 -45.38 34.35 -9.40
CA VAL A 214 -44.99 35.42 -8.47
C VAL A 214 -44.68 34.84 -7.09
N VAL A 215 -45.52 33.95 -6.56
CA VAL A 215 -45.28 33.32 -5.25
C VAL A 215 -43.96 32.53 -5.29
N LEU A 216 -43.73 31.70 -6.30
CA LEU A 216 -42.50 30.93 -6.43
C LEU A 216 -41.26 31.83 -6.61
N TRP A 217 -41.37 32.93 -7.37
CA TRP A 217 -40.29 33.90 -7.57
C TRP A 217 -39.91 34.66 -6.30
N LEU A 218 -40.87 34.98 -5.45
CA LEU A 218 -40.62 35.70 -4.17
C LEU A 218 -39.93 34.81 -3.13
N ARG A 219 -40.04 33.48 -3.24
CA ARG A 219 -39.47 32.48 -2.29
C ARG A 219 -38.03 32.06 -2.65
N ARG A 220 -37.06 32.91 -2.28
CA ARG A 220 -35.64 32.70 -2.53
C ARG A 220 -34.95 31.95 -1.39
N PRO A 221 -33.81 31.22 -1.64
CA PRO A 221 -33.13 31.00 -2.91
C PRO A 221 -33.84 29.93 -3.74
N HIS A 222 -33.72 30.06 -5.07
CA HIS A 222 -34.32 29.09 -5.98
C HIS A 222 -33.41 27.86 -6.13
N SER A 223 -34.01 26.69 -5.96
CA SER A 223 -33.38 25.43 -6.39
C SER A 223 -33.44 25.32 -7.93
N LEU A 224 -32.68 24.39 -8.46
CA LEU A 224 -32.74 24.10 -9.89
C LEU A 224 -34.13 23.61 -10.30
N LEU A 225 -34.82 22.86 -9.44
CA LEU A 225 -36.23 22.46 -9.63
C LEU A 225 -37.15 23.66 -9.70
N ASP A 226 -37.00 24.66 -8.81
CA ASP A 226 -37.80 25.89 -8.84
C ASP A 226 -37.64 26.65 -10.15
N LEU A 227 -36.41 26.71 -10.66
CA LEU A 227 -36.10 27.38 -11.92
C LEU A 227 -36.90 26.75 -13.09
N TRP A 228 -36.94 25.43 -13.11
CA TRP A 228 -37.67 24.70 -14.15
C TRP A 228 -39.19 24.76 -13.97
N LEU A 229 -39.67 24.79 -12.73
CA LEU A 229 -41.08 25.05 -12.44
C LEU A 229 -41.53 26.43 -12.92
N ILE A 230 -40.66 27.45 -12.85
CA ILE A 230 -40.93 28.77 -13.44
C ILE A 230 -41.15 28.67 -14.94
N VAL A 231 -40.30 27.90 -15.65
CA VAL A 231 -40.43 27.64 -17.11
C VAL A 231 -41.77 26.94 -17.41
N VAL A 232 -42.13 25.93 -16.61
CA VAL A 232 -43.39 25.19 -16.73
C VAL A 232 -44.58 26.08 -16.50
N LEU A 233 -44.58 26.94 -15.47
CA LEU A 233 -45.68 27.88 -15.22
C LEU A 233 -45.85 28.90 -16.37
N CYS A 234 -44.74 29.35 -16.98
CA CYS A 234 -44.79 30.18 -18.18
C CYS A 234 -45.45 29.42 -19.37
N ALA A 235 -45.04 28.18 -19.61
CA ALA A 235 -45.62 27.34 -20.67
C ALA A 235 -47.10 27.05 -20.39
N TRP A 236 -47.49 26.81 -19.13
CA TRP A 236 -48.86 26.60 -18.70
C TRP A 236 -49.71 27.87 -18.91
N PHE A 237 -49.16 29.05 -18.62
CA PHE A 237 -49.79 30.34 -18.90
C PHE A 237 -50.07 30.54 -20.40
N PHE A 238 -49.10 30.17 -21.27
CA PHE A 238 -49.25 30.26 -22.72
C PHE A 238 -50.26 29.23 -23.25
N ASP A 239 -50.28 28.01 -22.70
CA ASP A 239 -51.29 26.99 -23.04
C ASP A 239 -52.69 27.51 -22.81
N VAL A 240 -53.03 27.85 -21.55
CA VAL A 240 -54.38 28.35 -21.21
C VAL A 240 -54.72 29.62 -21.99
N GLY A 241 -53.75 30.52 -22.18
CA GLY A 241 -53.93 31.74 -22.97
C GLY A 241 -54.37 31.47 -24.41
N LEU A 242 -53.67 30.58 -25.11
CA LEU A 242 -53.97 30.21 -26.52
C LEU A 242 -55.20 29.32 -26.63
N SER A 243 -55.34 28.30 -25.79
CA SER A 243 -56.34 27.26 -25.95
C SER A 243 -57.71 27.55 -25.30
N ALA A 244 -57.80 28.55 -24.38
CA ALA A 244 -59.03 28.83 -23.68
C ALA A 244 -59.43 30.32 -23.60
N VAL A 245 -58.49 31.27 -23.80
CA VAL A 245 -58.78 32.72 -23.69
C VAL A 245 -58.74 33.38 -25.05
N LEU A 246 -57.74 33.14 -25.89
CA LEU A 246 -57.51 33.84 -27.15
C LEU A 246 -58.12 33.12 -28.36
N ASN A 247 -58.40 31.85 -28.24
CA ASN A 247 -59.04 31.04 -29.31
C ASN A 247 -60.54 31.42 -29.49
N ALA A 248 -61.12 30.97 -30.59
CA ALA A 248 -62.55 31.13 -30.87
C ALA A 248 -63.36 29.87 -30.52
N GLY A 249 -62.73 28.72 -30.46
CA GLY A 249 -63.39 27.45 -30.19
C GLY A 249 -62.47 26.24 -30.32
N ARG A 250 -63.05 25.05 -30.46
CA ARG A 250 -62.28 23.82 -30.68
C ARG A 250 -61.73 23.75 -32.11
N PHE A 251 -60.52 23.20 -32.27
CA PHE A 251 -59.84 22.92 -33.53
C PHE A 251 -59.38 24.16 -34.32
N ASP A 252 -59.20 25.31 -33.65
CA ASP A 252 -58.44 26.42 -34.21
C ASP A 252 -56.95 26.33 -33.91
N LEU A 253 -56.13 27.21 -34.48
CA LEU A 253 -54.70 27.23 -34.28
C LEU A 253 -54.34 27.40 -32.79
N GLY A 254 -55.07 28.25 -32.04
CA GLY A 254 -54.86 28.45 -30.61
C GLY A 254 -55.11 27.21 -29.79
N PHE A 255 -56.13 26.42 -30.16
CA PHE A 255 -56.41 25.14 -29.52
C PHE A 255 -55.26 24.14 -29.65
N TYR A 256 -54.67 24.02 -30.84
CA TYR A 256 -53.55 23.09 -31.07
C TYR A 256 -52.23 23.62 -30.48
N ALA A 257 -51.95 24.92 -30.69
CA ALA A 257 -50.70 25.52 -30.23
C ALA A 257 -50.61 25.58 -28.71
N GLY A 258 -51.71 25.87 -28.01
CA GLY A 258 -51.77 25.83 -26.56
C GLY A 258 -51.39 24.45 -26.00
N ARG A 259 -51.98 23.37 -26.57
CA ARG A 259 -51.70 22.00 -26.15
C ARG A 259 -50.26 21.58 -26.40
N MET A 260 -49.59 22.13 -27.41
CA MET A 260 -48.16 21.93 -27.59
C MET A 260 -47.33 22.55 -26.46
N TYR A 261 -47.75 23.69 -25.90
CA TYR A 261 -47.14 24.24 -24.69
C TYR A 261 -47.38 23.37 -23.48
N GLY A 262 -48.56 22.77 -23.31
CA GLY A 262 -48.86 21.82 -22.24
C GLY A 262 -47.94 20.59 -22.32
N LEU A 263 -47.74 20.04 -23.53
CA LEU A 263 -46.83 18.93 -23.75
C LEU A 263 -45.35 19.29 -23.46
N LEU A 264 -44.95 20.50 -23.90
CA LEU A 264 -43.62 21.04 -23.62
C LEU A 264 -43.39 21.15 -22.09
N ALA A 265 -44.41 21.68 -21.36
CA ALA A 265 -44.36 21.81 -19.91
C ALA A 265 -44.17 20.46 -19.21
N ALA A 266 -44.97 19.46 -19.59
CA ALA A 266 -44.91 18.12 -18.99
C ALA A 266 -43.58 17.39 -19.28
N THR A 267 -43.09 17.46 -20.52
CA THR A 267 -41.84 16.76 -20.94
C THR A 267 -40.60 17.45 -20.39
N PHE A 268 -40.66 18.75 -20.11
CA PHE A 268 -39.48 19.52 -19.68
C PHE A 268 -38.99 19.11 -18.29
N VAL A 269 -39.87 19.07 -17.29
CA VAL A 269 -39.48 18.64 -15.93
C VAL A 269 -39.05 17.18 -15.91
N LEU A 270 -39.79 16.34 -16.65
CA LEU A 270 -39.42 14.93 -16.79
C LEU A 270 -38.00 14.79 -17.33
N SER A 271 -37.68 15.49 -18.41
CA SER A 271 -36.33 15.42 -19.01
C SER A 271 -35.23 15.85 -18.03
N MET A 272 -35.48 16.90 -17.26
CA MET A 272 -34.54 17.39 -16.25
C MET A 272 -34.34 16.40 -15.10
N LEU A 273 -35.42 15.81 -14.60
CA LEU A 273 -35.33 14.78 -13.57
C LEU A 273 -34.57 13.54 -14.04
N LEU A 274 -34.78 13.11 -15.31
CA LEU A 274 -34.06 11.99 -15.91
C LEU A 274 -32.57 12.28 -16.08
N LEU A 275 -32.23 13.50 -16.52
CA LEU A 275 -30.81 13.92 -16.63
C LEU A 275 -30.12 13.97 -15.26
N ASP A 276 -30.81 14.48 -14.24
CA ASP A 276 -30.32 14.49 -12.86
C ASP A 276 -30.05 13.06 -12.34
N MET A 277 -31.00 12.15 -12.55
CA MET A 277 -30.85 10.75 -12.20
C MET A 277 -29.67 10.10 -12.96
N ALA A 278 -29.54 10.35 -14.25
CA ALA A 278 -28.41 9.83 -15.03
C ALA A 278 -27.06 10.36 -14.52
N ALA A 279 -26.99 11.65 -14.17
CA ALA A 279 -25.79 12.25 -13.57
C ALA A 279 -25.44 11.63 -12.21
N LEU A 280 -26.44 11.41 -11.36
CA LEU A 280 -26.29 10.78 -10.04
C LEU A 280 -25.81 9.33 -10.17
N TYR A 281 -26.40 8.55 -11.07
CA TYR A 281 -25.92 7.18 -11.37
C TYR A 281 -24.48 7.17 -11.86
N GLY A 282 -24.12 8.11 -12.74
CA GLY A 282 -22.74 8.23 -13.21
C GLY A 282 -21.73 8.59 -12.12
N GLN A 283 -22.13 9.38 -11.13
CA GLN A 283 -21.31 9.68 -9.95
C GLN A 283 -21.17 8.47 -9.03
N LEU A 284 -22.25 7.74 -8.78
CA LEU A 284 -22.27 6.55 -7.93
C LEU A 284 -21.35 5.45 -8.49
N ILE A 285 -21.45 5.19 -9.80
CA ILE A 285 -20.59 4.20 -10.48
C ILE A 285 -19.11 4.59 -10.35
N ARG A 286 -18.77 5.86 -10.51
CA ARG A 286 -17.39 6.35 -10.36
C ARG A 286 -16.89 6.17 -8.93
N LEU A 287 -17.69 6.50 -7.92
CA LEU A 287 -17.34 6.34 -6.50
C LEU A 287 -17.10 4.87 -6.13
N LEU A 288 -17.99 3.98 -6.57
CA LEU A 288 -17.83 2.53 -6.34
C LEU A 288 -16.60 1.98 -7.05
N GLY A 289 -16.33 2.45 -8.28
CA GLY A 289 -15.14 2.05 -9.03
C GLY A 289 -13.83 2.50 -8.35
N THR A 290 -13.78 3.72 -7.82
CA THR A 290 -12.59 4.22 -7.10
C THR A 290 -12.38 3.46 -5.79
N GLU A 291 -13.41 3.19 -5.00
CA GLU A 291 -13.31 2.42 -3.76
C GLU A 291 -12.81 0.98 -4.02
N GLN A 292 -13.35 0.34 -5.06
CA GLN A 292 -12.92 -1.00 -5.44
C GLN A 292 -11.46 -1.03 -5.91
N GLN A 293 -11.03 -0.01 -6.65
CA GLN A 293 -9.66 0.14 -7.11
C GLN A 293 -8.69 0.42 -5.96
N GLU A 294 -9.09 1.21 -4.97
CA GLU A 294 -8.29 1.45 -3.76
C GLU A 294 -8.14 0.18 -2.93
N ARG A 295 -9.21 -0.60 -2.75
CA ARG A 295 -9.14 -1.89 -2.06
C ARG A 295 -8.19 -2.86 -2.77
N MET A 296 -8.28 -2.97 -4.09
CA MET A 296 -7.35 -3.80 -4.88
C MET A 296 -5.91 -3.33 -4.74
N ARG A 297 -5.65 -2.02 -4.84
CA ARG A 297 -4.30 -1.46 -4.65
C ARG A 297 -3.74 -1.72 -3.25
N MET A 298 -4.55 -1.65 -2.21
CA MET A 298 -4.14 -1.98 -0.85
C MET A 298 -3.81 -3.47 -0.71
N ALA A 299 -4.62 -4.36 -1.27
CA ALA A 299 -4.38 -5.79 -1.28
C ALA A 299 -3.09 -6.14 -2.05
N ASP A 300 -2.89 -5.57 -3.25
CA ASP A 300 -1.67 -5.76 -4.04
C ASP A 300 -0.42 -5.25 -3.31
N ARG A 301 -0.53 -4.10 -2.63
CA ARG A 301 0.58 -3.56 -1.85
C ARG A 301 0.92 -4.45 -0.66
N HIS A 302 -0.08 -4.97 0.03
CA HIS A 302 0.10 -5.91 1.13
C HIS A 302 0.80 -7.19 0.64
N ASN A 303 0.30 -7.78 -0.44
CA ASN A 303 0.90 -8.97 -1.04
C ASN A 303 2.35 -8.73 -1.46
N ARG A 304 2.65 -7.60 -2.12
CA ARG A 304 4.03 -7.27 -2.49
C ARG A 304 4.95 -7.14 -1.29
N LEU A 305 4.53 -6.48 -0.22
CA LEU A 305 5.33 -6.38 1.01
C LEU A 305 5.59 -7.75 1.63
N PHE A 306 4.61 -8.62 1.62
CA PHE A 306 4.72 -9.98 2.10
C PHE A 306 5.65 -10.84 1.23
N ASP A 307 5.49 -10.77 -0.10
CA ASP A 307 6.24 -11.57 -1.07
C ASP A 307 7.70 -11.13 -1.23
N THR A 308 8.00 -9.82 -1.06
CA THR A 308 9.35 -9.27 -1.22
C THR A 308 10.13 -9.14 0.07
N SER A 309 9.55 -9.53 1.21
CA SER A 309 10.23 -9.48 2.50
C SER A 309 11.44 -10.41 2.52
N LEU A 310 12.60 -9.86 2.91
CA LEU A 310 13.80 -10.65 3.18
C LEU A 310 13.72 -11.37 4.53
N ASP A 311 12.98 -10.81 5.49
CA ASP A 311 12.70 -11.44 6.78
C ASP A 311 11.54 -12.45 6.60
N LEU A 312 11.54 -13.53 7.35
CA LEU A 312 10.49 -14.55 7.35
C LEU A 312 9.23 -13.99 8.04
N ILE A 313 8.14 -13.84 7.29
CA ILE A 313 6.85 -13.43 7.84
C ILE A 313 5.97 -14.66 8.02
N LEU A 314 5.45 -14.85 9.22
CA LEU A 314 4.56 -15.94 9.57
C LEU A 314 3.29 -15.43 10.22
N VAL A 315 2.16 -15.96 9.80
CA VAL A 315 0.88 -15.80 10.49
C VAL A 315 0.47 -17.17 11.04
N THR A 316 0.18 -17.24 12.35
CA THR A 316 -0.23 -18.49 12.97
C THR A 316 -1.53 -18.35 13.74
N ASP A 317 -2.26 -19.45 13.84
CA ASP A 317 -3.43 -19.55 14.71
C ASP A 317 -3.04 -19.61 16.20
N ARG A 318 -4.05 -19.70 17.05
CA ARG A 318 -3.88 -19.84 18.50
C ARG A 318 -3.11 -21.10 18.92
N ARG A 319 -3.10 -22.16 18.08
CA ARG A 319 -2.41 -23.43 18.32
C ARG A 319 -0.99 -23.44 17.79
N GLY A 320 -0.57 -22.39 17.07
CA GLY A 320 0.74 -22.27 16.43
C GLY A 320 0.81 -22.97 15.08
N GLN A 321 -0.34 -23.22 14.44
CA GLN A 321 -0.41 -23.73 13.08
C GLN A 321 -0.21 -22.55 12.11
N PHE A 322 0.65 -22.71 11.13
CA PHE A 322 0.92 -21.69 10.12
C PHE A 322 -0.28 -21.53 9.19
N ILE A 323 -0.80 -20.31 9.10
CA ILE A 323 -1.89 -19.90 8.20
C ILE A 323 -1.30 -19.28 6.95
N GLU A 324 -0.33 -18.39 7.12
CA GLU A 324 0.40 -17.75 6.03
C GLU A 324 1.91 -17.79 6.31
N VAL A 325 2.68 -18.01 5.25
CA VAL A 325 4.15 -18.08 5.29
C VAL A 325 4.70 -17.33 4.09
N SER A 326 5.59 -16.37 4.33
CA SER A 326 6.21 -15.60 3.23
C SER A 326 7.17 -16.45 2.39
N PRO A 327 7.37 -16.11 1.10
CA PRO A 327 8.28 -16.83 0.21
C PRO A 327 9.74 -16.89 0.70
N SER A 328 10.16 -15.95 1.56
CA SER A 328 11.48 -15.96 2.21
C SER A 328 11.77 -17.22 3.03
N SER A 329 10.76 -18.03 3.35
CA SER A 329 10.94 -19.33 4.00
C SER A 329 11.82 -20.30 3.21
N ASP A 330 11.76 -20.24 1.88
CA ASP A 330 12.59 -21.09 1.00
C ASP A 330 14.06 -20.68 1.10
N ALA A 331 14.35 -19.39 1.06
CA ALA A 331 15.72 -18.88 1.18
C ALA A 331 16.31 -19.06 2.58
N ILE A 332 15.51 -18.93 3.65
CA ILE A 332 15.99 -18.94 5.04
C ILE A 332 16.01 -20.35 5.63
N LEU A 333 14.96 -21.13 5.39
CA LEU A 333 14.78 -22.46 5.99
C LEU A 333 14.81 -23.62 5.00
N GLY A 334 14.82 -23.34 3.68
CA GLY A 334 14.80 -24.34 2.62
C GLY A 334 13.44 -25.00 2.41
N TYR A 335 12.38 -24.49 3.04
CA TYR A 335 11.01 -24.99 2.88
C TYR A 335 10.18 -23.97 2.11
N ARG A 336 9.47 -24.44 1.08
CA ARG A 336 8.48 -23.59 0.39
C ARG A 336 7.30 -23.30 1.29
N PRO A 337 6.60 -22.15 1.11
CA PRO A 337 5.44 -21.78 1.92
C PRO A 337 4.39 -22.88 2.05
N GLU A 338 4.13 -23.62 0.95
CA GLU A 338 3.12 -24.68 0.91
C GLU A 338 3.52 -25.90 1.76
N GLU A 339 4.81 -26.12 1.98
CA GLU A 339 5.32 -27.20 2.81
C GLU A 339 5.21 -26.91 4.31
N MET A 340 5.09 -25.61 4.66
CA MET A 340 4.98 -25.14 6.04
C MET A 340 3.52 -24.84 6.43
N THR A 341 2.74 -24.25 5.52
CA THR A 341 1.33 -23.90 5.76
C THR A 341 0.51 -25.12 6.20
N GLY A 342 -0.31 -24.93 7.21
CA GLY A 342 -1.09 -26.03 7.82
C GLY A 342 -0.34 -26.88 8.84
N ARG A 343 1.00 -26.72 8.97
CA ARG A 343 1.80 -27.42 9.99
C ARG A 343 2.05 -26.53 11.21
N THR A 344 2.41 -27.14 12.32
CA THR A 344 2.74 -26.40 13.53
C THR A 344 4.20 -25.97 13.54
N GLY A 345 4.51 -24.78 14.06
CA GLY A 345 5.87 -24.26 14.19
C GLY A 345 6.82 -25.21 14.95
N ALA A 346 6.28 -26.03 15.85
CA ALA A 346 7.03 -27.02 16.60
C ALA A 346 7.75 -28.07 15.70
N ALA A 347 7.22 -28.31 14.49
CA ALA A 347 7.82 -29.30 13.56
C ALA A 347 9.14 -28.81 12.94
N PHE A 348 9.44 -27.51 13.00
CA PHE A 348 10.60 -26.86 12.41
C PHE A 348 11.58 -26.33 13.45
N LEU A 349 11.16 -26.25 14.71
CA LEU A 349 11.98 -25.78 15.84
C LEU A 349 12.99 -26.83 16.28
N HIS A 350 14.14 -26.37 16.74
CA HIS A 350 15.09 -27.22 17.47
C HIS A 350 14.44 -27.75 18.75
N PRO A 351 14.59 -29.05 19.10
CA PRO A 351 13.91 -29.64 20.25
C PRO A 351 14.10 -28.91 21.57
N GLU A 352 15.29 -28.37 21.83
CA GLU A 352 15.59 -27.63 23.07
C GLU A 352 14.85 -26.30 23.19
N ASP A 353 14.43 -25.68 22.08
CA ASP A 353 13.78 -24.35 22.07
C ASP A 353 12.25 -24.43 22.12
N LEU A 354 11.66 -25.64 22.07
CA LEU A 354 10.21 -25.87 22.03
C LEU A 354 9.49 -25.28 23.26
N GLU A 355 10.03 -25.51 24.45
CA GLU A 355 9.38 -25.05 25.70
C GLU A 355 9.49 -23.52 25.86
N GLY A 356 10.66 -22.97 25.56
CA GLY A 356 10.90 -21.53 25.56
C GLY A 356 9.95 -20.82 24.60
N THR A 357 9.82 -21.30 23.38
CA THR A 357 8.93 -20.74 22.37
C THR A 357 7.47 -20.79 22.80
N ARG A 358 7.02 -21.92 23.37
CA ARG A 358 5.63 -22.06 23.90
C ARG A 358 5.33 -21.05 25.01
N ASN A 359 6.31 -20.78 25.86
CA ASN A 359 6.17 -19.82 26.94
C ASN A 359 6.05 -18.37 26.40
N GLU A 360 6.87 -17.99 25.43
CA GLU A 360 6.79 -16.68 24.79
C GLU A 360 5.48 -16.49 24.01
N MET A 361 4.98 -17.51 23.32
CA MET A 361 3.65 -17.51 22.69
C MET A 361 2.51 -17.26 23.69
N ARG A 362 2.59 -17.90 24.89
CA ARG A 362 1.61 -17.65 25.95
C ARG A 362 1.70 -16.21 26.50
N ARG A 363 2.89 -15.64 26.56
CA ARG A 363 3.12 -14.25 26.98
C ARG A 363 2.58 -13.26 25.95
N ALA A 364 2.78 -13.53 24.66
CA ALA A 364 2.24 -12.71 23.57
C ALA A 364 0.70 -12.63 23.64
N ARG A 365 0.01 -13.75 23.90
CA ARG A 365 -1.46 -13.78 24.07
C ARG A 365 -1.97 -13.03 25.29
N ARG A 366 -1.12 -12.75 26.26
CA ARG A 366 -1.44 -11.90 27.43
C ARG A 366 -1.15 -10.41 27.20
N GLY A 367 -0.98 -10.01 25.94
CA GLY A 367 -0.75 -8.62 25.53
C GLY A 367 0.71 -8.14 25.58
N LYS A 368 1.69 -9.03 25.84
CA LYS A 368 3.10 -8.68 25.73
C LYS A 368 3.58 -8.82 24.29
N ARG A 369 4.16 -7.78 23.73
CA ARG A 369 4.82 -7.87 22.42
C ARG A 369 6.04 -8.77 22.52
N LEU A 370 6.18 -9.69 21.57
CA LEU A 370 7.42 -10.44 21.39
C LEU A 370 8.44 -9.53 20.71
N GLN A 371 9.64 -9.39 21.29
CA GLN A 371 10.72 -8.57 20.73
C GLN A 371 12.04 -9.31 20.85
N ASN A 372 12.72 -9.50 19.72
CA ASN A 372 14.05 -10.11 19.62
C ASN A 372 14.18 -11.46 20.36
N PHE A 373 13.12 -12.27 20.34
CA PHE A 373 13.17 -13.61 20.89
C PHE A 373 13.91 -14.53 19.92
N GLU A 374 15.03 -15.09 20.34
CA GLU A 374 15.84 -15.97 19.53
C GLU A 374 15.38 -17.41 19.69
N ALA A 375 15.21 -18.10 18.56
CA ALA A 375 14.92 -19.53 18.54
C ALA A 375 15.63 -20.18 17.33
N ARG A 376 16.11 -21.41 17.55
CA ARG A 376 16.79 -22.22 16.55
C ARG A 376 15.77 -23.03 15.77
N TYR A 377 15.88 -22.96 14.46
CA TYR A 377 15.08 -23.73 13.51
C TYR A 377 15.97 -24.72 12.76
N VAL A 378 15.40 -25.83 12.34
CA VAL A 378 16.10 -26.85 11.55
C VAL A 378 15.81 -26.61 10.08
N HIS A 379 16.84 -26.23 9.34
CA HIS A 379 16.77 -26.08 7.88
C HIS A 379 16.50 -27.43 7.21
N LYS A 380 15.86 -27.44 6.06
CA LYS A 380 15.53 -28.66 5.30
C LYS A 380 16.75 -29.53 5.00
N ALA A 381 17.93 -28.93 4.83
CA ALA A 381 19.21 -29.62 4.67
C ALA A 381 19.84 -30.11 5.99
N GLY A 382 19.17 -29.95 7.13
CA GLY A 382 19.59 -30.48 8.44
C GLY A 382 20.47 -29.57 9.29
N HIS A 383 20.92 -28.41 8.80
CA HIS A 383 21.67 -27.46 9.61
C HIS A 383 20.75 -26.54 10.42
N VAL A 384 21.31 -25.90 11.45
CA VAL A 384 20.57 -25.03 12.36
C VAL A 384 20.63 -23.59 11.87
N VAL A 385 19.48 -22.92 11.81
CA VAL A 385 19.31 -21.49 11.52
C VAL A 385 18.77 -20.81 12.77
N THR A 386 19.39 -19.72 13.22
CA THR A 386 18.93 -18.96 14.37
C THR A 386 18.11 -17.76 13.90
N LEU A 387 16.81 -17.74 14.27
CA LEU A 387 15.91 -16.66 13.93
C LEU A 387 15.62 -15.79 15.17
N ALA A 388 15.73 -14.47 15.00
CA ALA A 388 15.28 -13.48 15.99
C ALA A 388 13.85 -13.07 15.64
N TRP A 389 12.90 -13.37 16.53
CA TRP A 389 11.48 -13.19 16.33
C TRP A 389 10.97 -11.91 16.98
N SER A 390 10.17 -11.17 16.25
CA SER A 390 9.33 -10.09 16.76
C SER A 390 7.89 -10.35 16.32
N GLY A 391 6.91 -10.07 17.19
CA GLY A 391 5.54 -10.35 16.83
C GLY A 391 4.51 -9.87 17.84
N VAL A 392 3.25 -9.95 17.40
CA VAL A 392 2.09 -9.53 18.18
C VAL A 392 0.96 -10.56 18.05
N TRP A 393 0.09 -10.58 19.05
CA TRP A 393 -1.17 -11.30 19.01
C TRP A 393 -2.30 -10.33 18.67
N SER A 394 -3.14 -10.65 17.70
CA SER A 394 -4.38 -9.94 17.40
C SER A 394 -5.55 -10.64 18.09
N GLU A 395 -6.15 -9.98 19.07
CA GLU A 395 -7.34 -10.50 19.76
C GLU A 395 -8.56 -10.52 18.83
N ILE A 396 -8.64 -9.58 17.90
CA ILE A 396 -9.75 -9.47 16.93
C ILE A 396 -9.72 -10.63 15.94
N GLU A 397 -8.54 -10.91 15.39
CA GLU A 397 -8.38 -11.94 14.35
C GLU A 397 -8.07 -13.31 14.93
N GLN A 398 -7.73 -13.40 16.22
CA GLN A 398 -7.27 -14.62 16.91
C GLN A 398 -6.03 -15.23 16.25
N LEU A 399 -5.12 -14.37 15.77
CA LEU A 399 -3.90 -14.71 15.03
C LEU A 399 -2.67 -14.08 15.67
N HIS A 400 -1.52 -14.77 15.54
CA HIS A 400 -0.22 -14.19 15.79
C HIS A 400 0.41 -13.75 14.46
N PHE A 401 1.01 -12.59 14.46
CA PHE A 401 1.82 -12.04 13.36
C PHE A 401 3.27 -11.99 13.79
N PHE A 402 4.15 -12.67 13.08
CA PHE A 402 5.56 -12.77 13.39
C PHE A 402 6.44 -12.34 12.23
N ILE A 403 7.56 -11.71 12.59
CA ILE A 403 8.66 -11.45 11.67
C ILE A 403 9.90 -12.10 12.28
N GLY A 404 10.53 -12.99 11.54
CA GLY A 404 11.74 -13.72 11.91
C GLY A 404 12.90 -13.28 11.05
N ARG A 405 13.93 -12.71 11.65
CA ARG A 405 15.18 -12.32 10.99
C ARG A 405 16.24 -13.40 11.20
N ASP A 406 16.88 -13.82 10.12
CA ASP A 406 18.05 -14.69 10.24
C ASP A 406 19.23 -13.92 10.84
N VAL A 407 19.67 -14.36 12.01
CA VAL A 407 20.81 -13.81 12.74
C VAL A 407 21.96 -14.80 12.84
N THR A 408 21.93 -15.89 12.07
CA THR A 408 22.89 -16.98 12.15
C THR A 408 24.33 -16.50 11.93
N GLU A 409 24.58 -15.75 10.85
CA GLU A 409 25.92 -15.22 10.56
C GLU A 409 26.35 -14.13 11.56
N ALA A 410 25.43 -13.29 11.99
CA ALA A 410 25.71 -12.28 13.02
C ALA A 410 26.15 -12.95 14.35
N LYS A 411 25.44 -14.00 14.75
CA LYS A 411 25.79 -14.80 15.96
C LYS A 411 27.09 -15.55 15.81
N ARG A 412 27.35 -16.08 14.62
CA ARG A 412 28.63 -16.74 14.33
C ARG A 412 29.80 -15.77 14.47
N THR A 413 29.66 -14.58 13.90
CA THR A 413 30.68 -13.53 13.99
C THR A 413 30.88 -13.05 15.42
N GLU A 414 29.78 -12.83 16.16
CA GLU A 414 29.82 -12.47 17.59
C GLU A 414 30.54 -13.53 18.42
N ARG A 415 30.23 -14.81 18.20
CA ARG A 415 30.88 -15.93 18.89
C ARG A 415 32.36 -15.98 18.60
N LEU A 416 32.77 -15.91 17.32
CA LEU A 416 34.18 -15.89 16.92
C LEU A 416 34.93 -14.70 17.57
N LYS A 417 34.29 -13.51 17.63
CA LYS A 417 34.86 -12.36 18.31
C LYS A 417 35.04 -12.60 19.80
N ASN A 418 34.06 -13.19 20.48
CA ASN A 418 34.14 -13.47 21.92
C ASN A 418 35.19 -14.55 22.24
N GLU A 419 35.29 -15.61 21.42
CA GLU A 419 36.33 -16.64 21.51
C GLU A 419 37.73 -16.03 21.31
N PHE A 420 37.87 -15.11 20.32
CA PHE A 420 39.13 -14.37 20.11
C PHE A 420 39.53 -13.57 21.34
N VAL A 421 38.62 -12.76 21.89
CA VAL A 421 38.89 -11.92 23.08
C VAL A 421 39.29 -12.79 24.31
N ALA A 422 38.57 -13.91 24.49
CA ALA A 422 38.89 -14.84 25.58
C ALA A 422 40.31 -15.45 25.44
N THR A 423 40.65 -15.88 24.21
CA THR A 423 41.98 -16.47 23.92
C THR A 423 43.09 -15.44 24.09
N VAL A 424 42.94 -14.23 23.54
CA VAL A 424 43.88 -13.11 23.73
C VAL A 424 44.14 -12.86 25.20
N SER A 425 43.04 -12.76 26.00
CA SER A 425 43.16 -12.52 27.45
C SER A 425 43.96 -13.60 28.18
N HIS A 426 43.78 -14.86 27.79
CA HIS A 426 44.52 -15.98 28.34
C HIS A 426 46.04 -15.92 27.96
N GLU A 427 46.32 -15.70 26.66
CA GLU A 427 47.71 -15.65 26.12
C GLU A 427 48.51 -14.42 26.65
N LEU A 428 47.82 -13.31 26.98
CA LEU A 428 48.42 -12.15 27.65
C LEU A 428 48.70 -12.44 29.14
N ARG A 429 47.79 -13.12 29.84
CA ARG A 429 47.88 -13.38 31.28
C ARG A 429 49.07 -14.28 31.62
N THR A 430 49.31 -15.32 30.87
CA THR A 430 50.37 -16.32 31.11
C THR A 430 51.76 -15.68 31.22
N PRO A 431 52.29 -14.95 30.19
CA PRO A 431 53.61 -14.33 30.27
C PRO A 431 53.66 -13.23 31.38
N LEU A 432 52.55 -12.48 31.57
CA LEU A 432 52.50 -11.46 32.61
C LEU A 432 52.65 -12.06 34.00
N THR A 433 52.01 -13.21 34.26
CA THR A 433 52.14 -13.92 35.54
C THR A 433 53.59 -14.40 35.76
N VAL A 434 54.27 -14.88 34.74
CA VAL A 434 55.68 -15.29 34.82
C VAL A 434 56.59 -14.10 35.09
N ILE A 435 56.35 -12.95 34.40
CA ILE A 435 57.11 -11.72 34.65
C ILE A 435 56.91 -11.27 36.09
N ALA A 436 55.66 -11.14 36.54
CA ALA A 436 55.32 -10.69 37.90
C ALA A 436 55.91 -11.64 38.98
N GLY A 437 55.79 -12.96 38.77
CA GLY A 437 56.35 -13.96 39.66
C GLY A 437 57.89 -13.91 39.73
N SER A 438 58.56 -13.80 38.57
CA SER A 438 60.03 -13.70 38.52
C SER A 438 60.52 -12.42 39.21
N LEU A 439 59.89 -11.28 38.95
CA LEU A 439 60.21 -10.00 39.61
C LEU A 439 59.87 -10.04 41.09
N GLY A 440 58.74 -10.63 41.49
CA GLY A 440 58.33 -10.77 42.87
C GLY A 440 59.34 -11.59 43.72
N LEU A 441 59.89 -12.67 43.13
CA LEU A 441 60.97 -13.47 43.76
C LEU A 441 62.25 -12.65 43.88
N LEU A 442 62.62 -11.87 42.86
CA LEU A 442 63.82 -11.04 42.84
C LEU A 442 63.77 -9.86 43.82
N THR A 443 62.57 -9.36 44.15
CA THR A 443 62.34 -8.23 45.05
C THR A 443 61.85 -8.66 46.45
N GLY A 444 61.63 -9.95 46.67
CA GLY A 444 61.15 -10.53 47.91
C GLY A 444 62.21 -10.53 49.01
N ARG A 445 61.82 -10.78 50.30
CA ARG A 445 62.69 -10.78 51.48
C ARG A 445 63.83 -11.81 51.44
N ASP A 446 63.67 -12.89 50.68
CA ASP A 446 64.63 -13.97 50.49
C ASP A 446 65.42 -13.86 49.16
N ALA A 447 65.48 -12.69 48.55
CA ALA A 447 66.16 -12.46 47.29
C ALA A 447 67.66 -12.81 47.31
N ASP A 448 68.31 -12.62 48.43
CA ASP A 448 69.74 -12.90 48.63
C ASP A 448 70.05 -14.41 48.71
N GLN A 449 69.03 -15.26 48.93
CA GLN A 449 69.17 -16.73 49.00
C GLN A 449 68.82 -17.45 47.70
N LEU A 450 68.50 -16.70 46.61
CA LEU A 450 68.15 -17.29 45.34
C LEU A 450 69.34 -17.97 44.67
N ALA A 451 69.17 -19.22 44.28
CA ALA A 451 70.23 -20.04 43.65
C ALA A 451 70.65 -19.50 42.27
N ASP A 452 69.77 -18.80 41.52
CA ASP A 452 70.07 -18.26 40.18
C ASP A 452 69.17 -17.02 39.84
N PRO A 453 69.52 -15.84 40.40
CA PRO A 453 68.81 -14.59 40.07
C PRO A 453 68.87 -14.21 38.59
N ALA A 454 69.97 -14.54 37.91
CA ALA A 454 70.17 -14.25 36.50
C ALA A 454 69.18 -15.04 35.59
N ARG A 455 68.81 -16.25 36.01
CA ARG A 455 67.82 -17.05 35.30
C ARG A 455 66.42 -16.46 35.41
N LEU A 456 66.02 -15.95 36.58
CA LEU A 456 64.73 -15.30 36.78
C LEU A 456 64.63 -14.02 35.92
N LEU A 457 65.70 -13.24 35.88
CA LEU A 457 65.76 -12.02 35.06
C LEU A 457 65.64 -12.36 33.56
N LYS A 458 66.37 -13.40 33.10
CA LYS A 458 66.24 -13.89 31.70
C LYS A 458 64.84 -14.38 31.40
N MET A 459 64.19 -15.08 32.32
CA MET A 459 62.79 -15.53 32.18
C MET A 459 61.83 -14.36 32.05
N ALA A 460 61.96 -13.34 32.93
CA ALA A 460 61.14 -12.12 32.85
C ALA A 460 61.35 -11.40 31.52
N GLN A 461 62.62 -11.22 31.09
CA GLN A 461 62.96 -10.57 29.81
C GLN A 461 62.39 -11.31 28.59
N ALA A 462 62.54 -12.65 28.57
CA ALA A 462 62.01 -13.47 27.46
C ALA A 462 60.47 -13.38 27.36
N ASN A 463 59.77 -13.38 28.51
CA ASN A 463 58.32 -13.26 28.52
C ASN A 463 57.85 -11.83 28.19
N CYS A 464 58.59 -10.78 28.57
CA CYS A 464 58.34 -9.42 28.12
C CYS A 464 58.46 -9.29 26.60
N GLN A 465 59.48 -9.83 26.00
CA GLN A 465 59.68 -9.87 24.55
C GLN A 465 58.59 -10.68 23.84
N ARG A 466 58.12 -11.78 24.48
CA ARG A 466 56.97 -12.55 23.94
C ARG A 466 55.68 -11.74 23.98
N LEU A 467 55.46 -11.01 25.08
CA LEU A 467 54.25 -10.17 25.26
C LEU A 467 54.24 -9.05 24.21
N LEU A 468 55.34 -8.34 24.00
CA LEU A 468 55.46 -7.30 22.99
C LEU A 468 55.11 -7.83 21.60
N ARG A 469 55.72 -8.96 21.24
CA ARG A 469 55.40 -9.61 19.95
C ARG A 469 53.92 -9.96 19.81
N LEU A 470 53.29 -10.49 20.86
CA LEU A 470 51.88 -10.85 20.84
C LEU A 470 50.99 -9.58 20.64
N VAL A 471 51.32 -8.48 21.32
CA VAL A 471 50.61 -7.21 21.15
C VAL A 471 50.76 -6.67 19.71
N ASP A 472 51.98 -6.68 19.20
CA ASP A 472 52.25 -6.26 17.81
C ASP A 472 51.52 -7.13 16.78
N ASP A 473 51.48 -8.45 16.99
CA ASP A 473 50.72 -9.39 16.16
C ASP A 473 49.21 -9.09 16.16
N ILE A 474 48.64 -8.82 17.32
CA ILE A 474 47.22 -8.46 17.47
C ILE A 474 46.92 -7.14 16.76
N LEU A 475 47.72 -6.09 16.97
CA LEU A 475 47.55 -4.79 16.33
C LEU A 475 47.71 -4.90 14.80
N ASN A 476 48.61 -5.74 14.32
CA ASN A 476 48.76 -5.97 12.89
C ASN A 476 47.53 -6.67 12.31
N ILE A 477 46.96 -7.68 12.97
CA ILE A 477 45.72 -8.33 12.55
C ILE A 477 44.58 -7.31 12.47
N GLU A 478 44.37 -6.47 13.50
CA GLU A 478 43.31 -5.45 13.51
C GLU A 478 43.46 -4.43 12.36
N ARG A 479 44.70 -3.96 12.12
CA ARG A 479 44.96 -3.00 11.02
C ARG A 479 44.72 -3.61 9.64
N ILE A 480 45.07 -4.89 9.46
CA ILE A 480 44.81 -5.61 8.20
C ILE A 480 43.32 -5.83 7.98
N GLU A 481 42.56 -6.17 9.03
CA GLU A 481 41.10 -6.41 8.93
C GLU A 481 40.29 -5.14 8.68
N LYS A 482 40.74 -4.01 9.26
CA LYS A 482 40.07 -2.70 9.09
C LYS A 482 40.47 -1.97 7.82
N ASP A 483 41.28 -2.58 6.94
CA ASP A 483 41.87 -1.92 5.76
C ASP A 483 42.67 -0.63 6.09
N GLU A 484 43.18 -0.54 7.33
CA GLU A 484 43.97 0.60 7.79
C GLU A 484 45.46 0.45 7.46
N LEU A 485 45.87 -0.73 6.95
CA LEU A 485 47.25 -0.96 6.58
C LEU A 485 47.50 -0.46 5.15
N VAL A 486 48.36 0.53 5.02
CA VAL A 486 48.80 1.02 3.72
C VAL A 486 49.91 0.13 3.21
N PHE A 487 49.76 -0.37 1.98
CA PHE A 487 50.77 -1.20 1.29
C PHE A 487 51.55 -0.33 0.30
N ASP A 488 52.89 -0.45 0.37
CA ASP A 488 53.83 0.21 -0.58
C ASP A 488 54.30 -0.77 -1.64
N PHE A 489 53.55 -0.84 -2.74
CA PHE A 489 53.87 -1.75 -3.84
C PHE A 489 55.00 -1.17 -4.71
N GLN A 490 56.10 -1.90 -4.78
CA GLN A 490 57.28 -1.56 -5.60
C GLN A 490 57.85 -2.79 -6.32
N GLN A 491 58.72 -2.53 -7.29
CA GLN A 491 59.41 -3.61 -8.00
C GLN A 491 60.49 -4.23 -7.08
N VAL A 492 60.28 -5.47 -6.69
CA VAL A 492 61.15 -6.19 -5.72
C VAL A 492 61.81 -7.38 -6.37
N GLU A 493 63.14 -7.46 -6.28
CA GLU A 493 63.90 -8.65 -6.70
C GLU A 493 63.80 -9.72 -5.62
N MET A 494 63.20 -10.86 -5.95
CA MET A 494 62.87 -11.92 -4.98
C MET A 494 64.11 -12.58 -4.37
N LYS A 495 65.14 -12.80 -5.16
CA LYS A 495 66.40 -13.41 -4.68
C LYS A 495 67.10 -12.55 -3.63
N SER A 496 67.12 -11.24 -3.84
CA SER A 496 67.66 -10.25 -2.89
C SER A 496 66.84 -10.22 -1.61
N LEU A 497 65.50 -10.20 -1.72
CA LEU A 497 64.58 -10.16 -0.55
C LEU A 497 64.72 -11.44 0.28
N VAL A 498 64.73 -12.62 -0.35
CA VAL A 498 64.86 -13.88 0.35
C VAL A 498 66.22 -14.00 1.04
N LYS A 499 67.32 -13.55 0.40
CA LYS A 499 68.63 -13.47 1.04
C LYS A 499 68.64 -12.60 2.30
N LYS A 500 67.99 -11.42 2.24
CA LYS A 500 67.84 -10.54 3.41
C LYS A 500 67.03 -11.23 4.52
N ALA A 501 65.98 -11.97 4.16
CA ALA A 501 65.15 -12.70 5.13
C ALA A 501 65.96 -13.85 5.80
N ILE A 502 66.78 -14.54 5.06
CA ILE A 502 67.68 -15.58 5.59
C ILE A 502 68.71 -14.97 6.53
N GLU A 503 69.34 -13.86 6.16
CA GLU A 503 70.34 -13.18 7.01
C GLU A 503 69.69 -12.63 8.30
N ALA A 504 68.49 -12.08 8.22
CA ALA A 504 67.74 -11.61 9.39
C ALA A 504 67.36 -12.74 10.38
N ASN A 505 67.24 -13.97 9.90
CA ASN A 505 66.96 -15.14 10.72
C ASN A 505 68.24 -15.96 11.10
N ARG A 506 69.44 -15.49 10.75
CA ARG A 506 70.70 -16.20 10.95
C ARG A 506 70.99 -16.48 12.44
N SER A 507 70.84 -15.48 13.31
CA SER A 507 71.03 -15.66 14.74
C SER A 507 70.08 -16.70 15.36
N LEU A 508 68.82 -16.76 14.86
CA LEU A 508 67.86 -17.76 15.28
C LEU A 508 68.29 -19.14 14.78
N ALA A 509 68.73 -19.26 13.53
CA ALA A 509 69.20 -20.48 12.94
C ALA A 509 70.40 -21.05 13.69
N GLU A 510 71.39 -20.21 14.05
CA GLU A 510 72.56 -20.56 14.86
C GLU A 510 72.15 -21.04 16.28
N GLN A 511 71.15 -20.38 16.90
CA GLN A 511 70.64 -20.77 18.23
C GLN A 511 70.02 -22.18 18.24
N PHE A 512 69.35 -22.54 17.16
CA PHE A 512 68.73 -23.87 16.98
C PHE A 512 69.64 -24.90 16.30
N ASP A 513 70.86 -24.50 15.92
CA ASP A 513 71.83 -25.36 15.19
C ASP A 513 71.22 -25.89 13.88
N VAL A 514 70.60 -25.03 13.10
CA VAL A 514 69.94 -25.35 11.82
C VAL A 514 70.53 -24.48 10.74
N ALA A 515 71.00 -25.09 9.63
CA ALA A 515 71.48 -24.34 8.48
C ALA A 515 70.35 -23.93 7.56
N VAL A 516 70.26 -22.62 7.17
CA VAL A 516 69.28 -22.17 6.17
C VAL A 516 70.01 -21.95 4.84
N LYS A 517 69.59 -22.66 3.79
CA LYS A 517 70.21 -22.57 2.45
C LYS A 517 69.23 -22.11 1.40
N LEU A 518 69.66 -21.21 0.51
CA LEU A 518 68.95 -20.85 -0.70
C LEU A 518 69.45 -21.77 -1.84
N ASP A 519 68.53 -22.39 -2.58
CA ASP A 519 68.87 -23.22 -3.73
C ASP A 519 69.63 -22.37 -4.77
N GLY A 520 70.80 -22.86 -5.20
CA GLY A 520 71.62 -22.15 -6.20
C GLY A 520 70.95 -21.98 -7.57
N ARG A 521 69.90 -22.73 -7.85
CA ARG A 521 69.09 -22.65 -9.07
C ARG A 521 67.93 -21.60 -8.98
N ALA A 522 67.90 -20.85 -7.88
CA ALA A 522 66.83 -19.86 -7.66
C ALA A 522 66.73 -18.91 -8.86
N ALA A 523 65.53 -18.82 -9.40
CA ALA A 523 65.23 -17.96 -10.54
C ALA A 523 65.34 -16.49 -10.13
N ASP A 524 66.00 -15.68 -10.96
CA ASP A 524 65.97 -14.23 -10.84
C ASP A 524 64.62 -13.76 -11.33
N SER A 525 63.80 -13.29 -10.41
CA SER A 525 62.43 -12.84 -10.67
C SER A 525 62.17 -11.57 -9.87
N ALA A 526 61.72 -10.53 -10.57
CA ALA A 526 61.21 -9.34 -9.95
C ALA A 526 59.67 -9.34 -10.02
N ILE A 527 59.03 -8.94 -8.94
CA ILE A 527 57.54 -8.82 -8.85
C ILE A 527 57.16 -7.46 -8.26
N HIS A 528 55.95 -7.01 -8.55
CA HIS A 528 55.41 -5.79 -7.98
C HIS A 528 54.68 -6.14 -6.65
N THR A 529 55.32 -5.83 -5.52
CA THR A 529 54.83 -6.20 -4.18
C THR A 529 55.35 -5.23 -3.11
N ASP A 530 54.80 -5.31 -1.90
CA ASP A 530 55.35 -4.62 -0.73
C ASP A 530 56.50 -5.49 -0.12
N ALA A 531 57.73 -4.95 -0.18
CA ALA A 531 58.91 -5.64 0.26
C ALA A 531 58.89 -5.94 1.77
N ASP A 532 58.45 -5.04 2.60
CA ASP A 532 58.45 -5.16 4.07
C ASP A 532 57.42 -6.20 4.52
N ARG A 533 56.25 -6.18 3.92
CA ARG A 533 55.16 -7.13 4.24
C ARG A 533 55.51 -8.55 3.76
N LEU A 534 56.09 -8.67 2.57
CA LEU A 534 56.55 -9.96 2.07
C LEU A 534 57.74 -10.47 2.89
N MET A 535 58.65 -9.58 3.32
CA MET A 535 59.73 -9.91 4.26
C MET A 535 59.16 -10.50 5.56
N GLN A 536 58.13 -9.91 6.12
CA GLN A 536 57.45 -10.38 7.34
C GLN A 536 56.87 -11.81 7.14
N VAL A 537 56.23 -12.07 5.99
CA VAL A 537 55.71 -13.41 5.65
C VAL A 537 56.84 -14.45 5.59
N ILE A 538 57.88 -14.13 4.85
CA ILE A 538 59.03 -15.03 4.67
C ILE A 538 59.72 -15.31 6.02
N ALA A 539 59.94 -14.27 6.83
CA ALA A 539 60.52 -14.37 8.16
C ALA A 539 59.67 -15.26 9.10
N ASN A 540 58.37 -15.16 9.07
CA ASN A 540 57.47 -16.03 9.83
C ASN A 540 57.60 -17.51 9.42
N LEU A 541 57.68 -17.80 8.11
CA LEU A 541 57.85 -19.17 7.62
C LEU A 541 59.24 -19.72 7.95
N LEU A 542 60.30 -18.92 7.78
CA LEU A 542 61.67 -19.30 8.15
C LEU A 542 61.81 -19.55 9.65
N SER A 543 61.29 -18.68 10.49
CA SER A 543 61.30 -18.83 11.94
C SER A 543 60.62 -20.16 12.37
N ASN A 544 59.49 -20.50 11.75
CA ASN A 544 58.83 -21.77 12.02
C ASN A 544 59.67 -22.97 11.54
N ALA A 545 60.18 -22.93 10.33
CA ALA A 545 61.00 -23.98 9.75
C ALA A 545 62.24 -24.26 10.62
N VAL A 546 62.92 -23.21 11.10
CA VAL A 546 64.10 -23.34 12.00
C VAL A 546 63.70 -23.93 13.35
N LYS A 547 62.62 -23.45 13.96
CA LYS A 547 62.20 -23.94 15.30
C LYS A 547 61.76 -25.38 15.33
N PHE A 548 61.15 -25.86 14.26
CA PHE A 548 60.64 -27.24 14.20
C PHE A 548 61.59 -28.23 13.57
N SER A 549 62.63 -27.78 12.86
CA SER A 549 63.68 -28.69 12.37
C SER A 549 64.53 -29.27 13.50
N PRO A 550 64.98 -30.54 13.39
CA PRO A 550 65.96 -31.13 14.31
C PRO A 550 67.33 -30.43 14.20
N ARG A 551 68.09 -30.43 15.27
CA ARG A 551 69.44 -29.86 15.27
C ARG A 551 70.34 -30.56 14.25
N GLY A 552 71.24 -29.81 13.62
CA GLY A 552 72.14 -30.32 12.59
C GLY A 552 71.50 -30.50 11.20
N GLN A 553 70.19 -30.24 11.08
CA GLN A 553 69.48 -30.32 9.80
C GLN A 553 69.51 -29.01 9.04
N GLU A 554 69.10 -29.06 7.77
CA GLU A 554 69.02 -27.85 6.96
C GLU A 554 67.54 -27.46 6.62
N VAL A 555 67.30 -26.20 6.51
CA VAL A 555 66.04 -25.61 5.92
C VAL A 555 66.40 -25.15 4.52
N LEU A 556 65.68 -25.67 3.52
CA LEU A 556 65.89 -25.32 2.12
C LEU A 556 64.85 -24.32 1.65
N VAL A 557 65.33 -23.21 1.08
CA VAL A 557 64.47 -22.20 0.43
C VAL A 557 64.65 -22.30 -1.06
N THR A 558 63.56 -22.43 -1.81
CA THR A 558 63.56 -22.44 -3.28
C THR A 558 62.74 -21.28 -3.82
N ILE A 559 63.19 -20.71 -4.94
CA ILE A 559 62.45 -19.70 -5.71
C ILE A 559 62.26 -20.26 -7.12
N GLU A 560 61.01 -20.41 -7.54
CA GLU A 560 60.64 -20.96 -8.83
C GLU A 560 59.74 -19.99 -9.59
N ALA A 561 59.91 -19.93 -10.89
CA ALA A 561 58.98 -19.25 -11.79
C ALA A 561 57.90 -20.25 -12.21
N CYS A 562 56.67 -20.01 -11.78
CA CYS A 562 55.53 -20.90 -12.05
C CYS A 562 54.54 -20.14 -12.97
N ASN A 563 54.69 -20.29 -14.28
CA ASN A 563 53.89 -19.54 -15.28
C ASN A 563 53.93 -18.02 -15.02
N ASP A 564 52.78 -17.44 -14.72
CA ASP A 564 52.60 -15.99 -14.43
C ASP A 564 52.76 -15.67 -12.92
N ARG A 565 53.30 -16.57 -12.13
CA ARG A 565 53.51 -16.42 -10.68
C ARG A 565 54.96 -16.71 -10.28
N VAL A 566 55.34 -16.16 -9.16
CA VAL A 566 56.60 -16.53 -8.48
C VAL A 566 56.23 -17.31 -7.23
N CYS A 567 56.86 -18.47 -7.09
CA CYS A 567 56.65 -19.39 -5.99
C CYS A 567 57.90 -19.42 -5.11
N ILE A 568 57.74 -19.18 -3.81
CA ILE A 568 58.80 -19.35 -2.82
C ILE A 568 58.38 -20.51 -1.92
N ALA A 569 59.22 -21.54 -1.80
CA ALA A 569 58.96 -22.65 -0.91
C ALA A 569 60.03 -22.74 0.18
N VAL A 570 59.59 -22.94 1.43
CA VAL A 570 60.45 -23.15 2.61
C VAL A 570 60.21 -24.60 3.08
N ARG A 571 61.20 -25.44 2.94
CA ARG A 571 61.15 -26.84 3.37
C ARG A 571 61.89 -27.02 4.68
N ASP A 572 61.20 -27.59 5.65
CA ASP A 572 61.78 -28.03 6.92
C ASP A 572 61.89 -29.57 7.01
N HIS A 573 62.60 -30.06 8.02
CA HIS A 573 62.74 -31.48 8.34
C HIS A 573 62.12 -31.81 9.71
N GLY A 574 61.08 -31.05 10.08
CA GLY A 574 60.35 -31.21 11.33
C GLY A 574 59.45 -32.46 11.37
N PRO A 575 58.63 -32.62 12.38
CA PRO A 575 57.72 -33.76 12.56
C PRO A 575 56.53 -33.74 11.57
N GLY A 576 56.40 -32.65 10.78
CA GLY A 576 55.24 -32.46 9.91
C GLY A 576 54.01 -31.91 10.65
N ILE A 577 52.90 -31.79 9.94
CA ILE A 577 51.62 -31.28 10.49
C ILE A 577 50.64 -32.45 10.60
N PRO A 578 50.12 -32.78 11.80
CA PRO A 578 49.13 -33.84 11.98
C PRO A 578 47.85 -33.57 11.18
N ASP A 579 47.17 -34.63 10.71
CA ASP A 579 46.04 -34.55 9.79
C ASP A 579 44.89 -33.67 10.35
N GLU A 580 44.63 -33.71 11.65
CA GLU A 580 43.62 -32.94 12.33
C GLU A 580 43.88 -31.43 12.33
N PHE A 581 45.16 -31.01 12.20
CA PHE A 581 45.56 -29.59 12.16
C PHE A 581 45.77 -29.06 10.75
N LYS A 582 45.83 -29.89 9.71
CA LYS A 582 46.10 -29.47 8.33
C LYS A 582 45.11 -28.40 7.82
N ALA A 583 43.83 -28.56 8.10
CA ALA A 583 42.82 -27.60 7.69
C ALA A 583 42.86 -26.27 8.50
N ARG A 584 43.39 -26.33 9.74
CA ARG A 584 43.32 -25.27 10.70
C ARG A 584 44.65 -24.54 10.98
N VAL A 585 45.74 -24.94 10.35
CA VAL A 585 47.09 -24.43 10.61
C VAL A 585 47.22 -22.90 10.39
N PHE A 586 46.36 -22.30 9.58
CA PHE A 586 46.30 -20.86 9.32
C PHE A 586 45.24 -20.12 10.16
N GLU A 587 44.50 -20.83 11.05
CA GLU A 587 43.60 -20.21 11.99
C GLU A 587 44.38 -19.54 13.14
N ARG A 588 43.80 -18.57 13.80
CA ARG A 588 44.41 -17.80 14.90
C ARG A 588 44.57 -18.70 16.14
N PHE A 589 45.71 -18.58 16.80
CA PHE A 589 46.05 -19.28 18.05
C PHE A 589 46.06 -20.81 17.96
N VAL A 590 46.03 -21.38 16.77
CA VAL A 590 46.17 -22.82 16.59
C VAL A 590 47.63 -23.24 16.78
N GLN A 591 47.85 -24.17 17.72
CA GLN A 591 49.15 -24.79 18.01
C GLN A 591 48.97 -26.30 18.13
N VAL A 592 49.94 -27.05 17.57
CA VAL A 592 50.01 -28.51 17.70
C VAL A 592 50.70 -28.83 19.01
N ASP A 593 50.00 -29.42 19.99
CA ASP A 593 50.40 -29.84 21.35
C ASP A 593 51.04 -28.81 22.30
N ALA A 594 50.41 -28.71 23.49
CA ALA A 594 50.78 -27.73 24.53
C ALA A 594 51.98 -28.14 25.38
N SER A 595 52.51 -29.38 25.33
CA SER A 595 53.52 -29.86 26.25
C SER A 595 54.97 -29.59 25.81
N ASP A 596 55.28 -29.76 24.52
CA ASP A 596 56.64 -29.55 23.98
C ASP A 596 56.86 -28.19 23.34
N THR A 597 55.80 -27.51 22.90
CA THR A 597 55.87 -26.22 22.22
C THR A 597 56.03 -25.03 23.17
N ARG A 598 55.71 -25.14 24.48
CA ARG A 598 55.99 -24.08 25.47
C ARG A 598 57.47 -23.74 25.57
N GLN A 599 58.39 -24.70 25.28
CA GLN A 599 59.82 -24.42 25.29
C GLN A 599 60.30 -23.79 23.96
N ARG A 600 59.54 -23.90 22.85
CA ARG A 600 59.94 -23.40 21.51
C ARG A 600 59.30 -22.07 21.12
N GLY A 601 58.40 -21.52 21.91
CA GLY A 601 57.97 -20.10 21.94
C GLY A 601 57.30 -19.58 20.66
N GLY A 602 56.03 -19.91 20.39
CA GLY A 602 55.21 -19.27 19.34
C GLY A 602 53.98 -18.58 19.91
N THR A 603 53.42 -17.57 19.19
CA THR A 603 52.18 -16.90 19.53
C THR A 603 50.95 -17.60 18.96
N GLY A 604 51.13 -18.49 17.98
CA GLY A 604 50.05 -19.09 17.20
C GLY A 604 49.38 -18.10 16.21
N LEU A 605 49.94 -16.87 16.08
CA LEU A 605 49.41 -15.85 15.18
C LEU A 605 50.24 -15.70 13.87
N GLY A 606 51.50 -16.13 13.86
CA GLY A 606 52.39 -15.88 12.73
C GLY A 606 51.88 -16.43 11.39
N LEU A 607 51.36 -17.68 11.36
CA LEU A 607 50.83 -18.28 10.11
C LEU A 607 49.50 -17.61 9.70
N SER A 608 48.65 -17.22 10.62
CA SER A 608 47.43 -16.51 10.31
C SER A 608 47.71 -15.09 9.76
N ILE A 609 48.72 -14.40 10.32
CA ILE A 609 49.19 -13.10 9.77
C ILE A 609 49.78 -13.31 8.38
N ALA A 610 50.60 -14.36 8.17
CA ALA A 610 51.15 -14.67 6.85
C ALA A 610 50.02 -14.89 5.82
N LYS A 611 48.97 -15.62 6.17
CA LYS A 611 47.80 -15.84 5.30
C LYS A 611 47.07 -14.55 4.97
N LEU A 612 46.82 -13.70 5.96
CA LEU A 612 46.15 -12.37 5.78
C LEU A 612 46.99 -11.46 4.87
N LEU A 613 48.29 -11.32 5.16
CA LEU A 613 49.20 -10.52 4.33
C LEU A 613 49.29 -11.03 2.90
N MET A 614 49.42 -12.36 2.70
CA MET A 614 49.44 -12.94 1.37
C MET A 614 48.16 -12.67 0.57
N THR A 615 47.00 -12.76 1.22
CA THR A 615 45.72 -12.43 0.59
C THR A 615 45.67 -10.97 0.13
N ARG A 616 46.20 -10.06 0.93
CA ARG A 616 46.28 -8.61 0.58
C ARG A 616 47.31 -8.30 -0.50
N LEU A 617 48.39 -9.06 -0.56
CA LEU A 617 49.40 -8.98 -1.62
C LEU A 617 48.95 -9.66 -2.94
N GLY A 618 47.72 -10.18 -3.03
CA GLY A 618 47.19 -10.87 -4.21
C GLY A 618 47.77 -12.28 -4.41
N GLY A 619 48.45 -12.80 -3.36
CA GLY A 619 49.06 -14.10 -3.34
C GLY A 619 48.29 -15.12 -2.50
N ASN A 620 48.94 -16.28 -2.30
CA ASN A 620 48.43 -17.34 -1.44
C ASN A 620 49.57 -17.99 -0.67
N VAL A 621 49.27 -18.55 0.51
CA VAL A 621 50.18 -19.42 1.27
C VAL A 621 49.51 -20.79 1.47
N SER A 622 50.26 -21.84 1.25
CA SER A 622 49.83 -23.24 1.37
C SER A 622 50.91 -24.08 2.03
N HIS A 623 50.58 -25.29 2.41
CA HIS A 623 51.54 -26.25 2.93
C HIS A 623 51.34 -27.64 2.30
N ASN A 624 52.41 -28.40 2.20
CA ASN A 624 52.42 -29.78 1.73
C ASN A 624 53.37 -30.62 2.59
N PRO A 625 53.10 -31.91 2.81
CA PRO A 625 54.06 -32.79 3.45
C PRO A 625 55.30 -32.99 2.53
N ALA A 626 56.50 -32.98 3.10
CA ALA A 626 57.71 -33.33 2.38
C ALA A 626 57.83 -34.86 2.26
N LYS A 627 58.38 -35.33 1.14
CA LYS A 627 58.48 -36.78 0.85
C LYS A 627 59.30 -37.56 1.89
N ASP A 628 60.36 -36.94 2.46
CA ASP A 628 61.27 -37.52 3.42
C ASP A 628 61.02 -37.03 4.87
N GLY A 629 59.81 -36.63 5.18
CA GLY A 629 59.41 -36.00 6.45
C GLY A 629 59.58 -34.48 6.48
N GLY A 630 58.84 -33.82 7.35
CA GLY A 630 58.78 -32.35 7.46
C GLY A 630 57.66 -31.71 6.65
N THR A 631 57.72 -30.39 6.55
CA THR A 631 56.69 -29.58 5.88
C THR A 631 57.32 -28.68 4.81
N ILE A 632 56.61 -28.47 3.73
CA ILE A 632 56.92 -27.47 2.72
C ILE A 632 55.86 -26.40 2.77
N PHE A 633 56.18 -25.21 3.26
CA PHE A 633 55.32 -24.03 3.12
C PHE A 633 55.64 -23.33 1.81
N ARG A 634 54.58 -23.01 1.05
CA ARG A 634 54.70 -22.40 -0.27
C ARG A 634 53.94 -21.12 -0.32
N ILE A 635 54.57 -20.07 -0.83
CA ILE A 635 54.00 -18.77 -1.11
C ILE A 635 53.91 -18.59 -2.62
N ASP A 636 52.79 -18.20 -3.14
CA ASP A 636 52.53 -17.93 -4.56
C ASP A 636 52.11 -16.47 -4.78
N LEU A 637 52.87 -15.71 -5.56
CA LEU A 637 52.62 -14.28 -5.85
C LEU A 637 52.49 -14.06 -7.36
N PRO A 638 51.55 -13.18 -7.82
CA PRO A 638 51.49 -12.81 -9.23
C PRO A 638 52.69 -11.98 -9.63
N ARG A 639 53.13 -12.07 -10.90
CA ARG A 639 54.24 -11.25 -11.44
C ARG A 639 53.82 -9.81 -11.75
N GLY A 640 52.54 -9.59 -12.09
CA GLY A 640 51.97 -8.28 -12.37
C GLY A 640 51.42 -7.57 -11.12
N THR A 641 50.96 -6.33 -11.30
CA THR A 641 50.29 -5.58 -10.23
C THR A 641 49.05 -6.36 -9.75
N PRO A 642 48.90 -6.66 -8.47
CA PRO A 642 47.72 -7.36 -7.99
C PRO A 642 46.50 -6.48 -8.20
N GLU A 643 45.46 -6.99 -8.87
CA GLU A 643 44.14 -6.42 -8.77
C GLU A 643 43.67 -6.55 -7.31
N LEU A 644 43.63 -5.45 -6.60
CA LEU A 644 43.03 -5.37 -5.26
C LEU A 644 41.57 -5.81 -5.38
N ARG A 645 41.29 -7.06 -5.11
CA ARG A 645 39.90 -7.52 -4.94
C ARG A 645 39.37 -6.89 -3.64
N PRO A 646 38.32 -6.06 -3.70
CA PRO A 646 37.65 -5.65 -2.48
C PRO A 646 37.25 -6.95 -1.76
N THR A 647 37.51 -7.02 -0.48
CA THR A 647 36.97 -8.08 0.38
C THR A 647 35.47 -8.09 0.15
N ALA A 648 34.95 -9.21 -0.37
CA ALA A 648 33.54 -9.46 -0.32
C ALA A 648 33.16 -9.35 1.17
N SER A 649 32.46 -8.30 1.53
CA SER A 649 31.76 -8.19 2.80
C SER A 649 30.78 -9.35 2.84
N ALA A 650 31.14 -10.39 3.59
CA ALA A 650 30.25 -11.48 3.92
C ALA A 650 29.23 -11.04 4.96
#